data_fc53fafea0e2e5c4a16f733218f1f4b7
#
_entry.id   fc53fafea0e2e5c4a16f733218f1f4b7
#
_cell.length_a   1.000
_cell.length_b   1.000
_cell.length_c   1.000
_cell.angle_alpha   90.00
_cell.angle_beta   90.00
_cell.angle_gamma   90.00
#
_symmetry.space_group_name_H-M   'P 1'
#
loop_
_entity.id
_entity.type
_entity.pdbx_description
1 polymer ?
#
loop_
_entity_poly.entity_id
_entity_poly.type
_entity_poly.pdbx_seq_one_letter_code
_entity_poly.pdbx_strand_id
1 'polypeptide(L)'
;MKKQLLYIFFIFCCISVKGQSDVLWQKVNSSSSLTQKASASDSNKLYFKLNADLLSSKLVSATSKTAKSSSTEITIPNADGSLERFSVWESSNFDPELQAKYPEIRAYQGIGIDDKNAKIYFSVAPIGMQTMVFRLEKETEYIEQNPDDKSEYVLFKSADNAASKMRLNCNTTDLVAENKSTITGKTASNAKQYKTFRLALSCTGEYTTFFGGTKAGALAGMNATMTRVNGVFDKDLSVKLILIANNDAVIYTDASTDPYSNAAQGTADPGGTWGQEVQTTLTTVIGNANYDIGHLFGASGGGGNAGCIGCVCVDPTTNTPLGKGSAYTSPADRRPLGDTFDIDFVAHEMGHQLGGTHTFSYKSEGTGTQYEPGSGSTIMAYAGVTDDYDIQSNSDDYFSYGSINQIQNNLAGKTCAVTTPITNNPPVINAGLDYTIPISTPFVLTGTGSDPEGNSITYTWEQFDSAVTTTGANSIAYATKPDGPMFRSFPPTSSPVRYMPAFSSVLNNQLTTTWESVSSIAKTMNFTLTGRDITAEGTAQTNTDAMVVTVSAAAGPFAVTSQSADNVSWERGSAQTITWSVNNTNTLPGSSNVNIRLSLDGGLTFPTVLASNTLNDGSETVLIPSGITPSTNCRLLIEPVSNIYYALNKTPFAIGYAVSTSCATYNFEGGYSTGNSSTFISKTVTVPSSTGTISDVNVSVNVTHARFSDLEMQIVSPSGTIVSLFNKSCGTTSSTLALQFDDSGTALNCNATASQIVIPASALSAFNGENPQGVWTFRVRDAVLGMLGTINSASVNICNKTYTLDTGDFQNVDFALYPNPNKGNFTIQFQRDSVKDIKVYVHDILGKYVYDKTFQGSGYFIQDIQLPGVPAGVYFVTITDGEKRTVRKIIVN
;
A
#
# COMPACT_ATOMS: atom_id res chain seq x y z
N MET A 1 23.06 -2.10 -91.49
CA MET A 1 23.53 -1.89 -90.13
C MET A 1 22.30 -1.62 -89.25
N LYS A 2 21.81 -2.70 -88.63
CA LYS A 2 20.67 -2.58 -87.66
C LYS A 2 21.16 -3.25 -86.37
N LYS A 3 21.27 -2.51 -85.23
CA LYS A 3 21.58 -3.05 -83.91
C LYS A 3 20.31 -3.55 -83.33
N GLN A 4 20.21 -4.83 -82.97
CA GLN A 4 19.15 -5.36 -82.12
C GLN A 4 19.54 -5.18 -80.68
N LEU A 5 18.64 -4.62 -79.86
CA LEU A 5 18.72 -4.47 -78.44
C LEU A 5 18.00 -5.65 -77.80
N LEU A 6 18.70 -6.46 -77.04
CA LEU A 6 18.17 -7.60 -76.28
C LEU A 6 17.73 -7.10 -74.87
N TYR A 7 16.43 -7.08 -74.54
CA TYR A 7 15.91 -6.85 -73.21
C TYR A 7 15.90 -8.13 -72.38
N ILE A 8 16.73 -8.18 -71.37
CA ILE A 8 16.70 -9.23 -70.35
C ILE A 8 15.74 -8.81 -69.24
N PHE A 9 14.61 -9.53 -69.09
CA PHE A 9 13.63 -9.37 -68.04
C PHE A 9 14.14 -10.10 -66.80
N PHE A 10 14.62 -9.40 -65.78
CA PHE A 10 14.91 -9.97 -64.46
C PHE A 10 13.59 -10.07 -63.68
N ILE A 11 13.07 -11.28 -63.48
CA ILE A 11 11.98 -11.56 -62.57
C ILE A 11 12.56 -11.54 -61.16
N PHE A 12 12.30 -10.45 -60.43
CA PHE A 12 12.55 -10.36 -59.00
C PHE A 12 11.47 -11.16 -58.25
N CYS A 13 11.82 -12.40 -57.86
CA CYS A 13 11.01 -13.17 -56.95
C CYS A 13 11.14 -12.53 -55.57
N CYS A 14 10.15 -11.70 -55.17
CA CYS A 14 10.03 -11.23 -53.79
C CYS A 14 9.69 -12.41 -52.87
N ILE A 15 10.69 -13.04 -52.29
CA ILE A 15 10.56 -13.90 -51.15
C ILE A 15 10.19 -12.95 -49.98
N SER A 16 8.91 -12.94 -49.62
CA SER A 16 8.46 -12.30 -48.37
C SER A 16 9.01 -13.14 -47.21
N VAL A 17 10.21 -12.84 -46.76
CA VAL A 17 10.67 -13.25 -45.43
C VAL A 17 9.77 -12.50 -44.46
N LYS A 18 8.80 -13.20 -43.87
CA LYS A 18 8.19 -12.71 -42.66
C LYS A 18 9.30 -12.60 -41.62
N GLY A 19 9.78 -11.40 -41.38
CA GLY A 19 10.68 -11.13 -40.29
C GLY A 19 9.94 -11.57 -39.01
N GLN A 20 10.44 -12.62 -38.40
CA GLN A 20 10.05 -13.01 -37.06
C GLN A 20 10.34 -11.78 -36.18
N SER A 21 9.35 -11.22 -35.51
CA SER A 21 9.58 -10.06 -34.66
C SER A 21 10.49 -10.49 -33.49
N ASP A 22 11.63 -9.84 -33.32
CA ASP A 22 12.58 -10.09 -32.23
C ASP A 22 12.02 -9.64 -30.87
N VAL A 23 10.72 -9.36 -30.79
CA VAL A 23 10.03 -8.89 -29.59
C VAL A 23 9.43 -10.06 -28.84
N LEU A 24 9.83 -10.22 -27.59
CA LEU A 24 9.36 -11.31 -26.72
C LEU A 24 7.90 -11.12 -26.30
N TRP A 25 7.50 -9.88 -25.99
CA TRP A 25 6.15 -9.54 -25.53
C TRP A 25 5.52 -8.46 -26.40
N GLN A 26 4.27 -8.64 -26.75
CA GLN A 26 3.46 -7.65 -27.48
C GLN A 26 2.23 -7.29 -26.65
N LYS A 27 2.08 -6.01 -26.31
CA LYS A 27 0.89 -5.49 -25.59
C LYS A 27 -0.33 -5.62 -26.49
N VAL A 28 -1.44 -6.09 -25.92
CA VAL A 28 -2.73 -6.23 -26.62
C VAL A 28 -3.68 -5.16 -26.10
N ASN A 29 -4.31 -4.44 -27.01
CA ASN A 29 -5.36 -3.51 -26.63
C ASN A 29 -6.65 -4.31 -26.40
N SER A 30 -7.21 -4.26 -25.20
CA SER A 30 -8.45 -4.94 -24.84
C SER A 30 -9.61 -4.41 -25.66
N SER A 31 -9.97 -5.06 -26.78
CA SER A 31 -11.13 -4.58 -27.53
C SER A 31 -11.79 -5.57 -28.47
N SER A 32 -11.53 -6.85 -28.49
CA SER A 32 -12.11 -7.67 -29.56
C SER A 32 -13.11 -8.78 -29.18
N SER A 33 -13.41 -8.97 -27.93
CA SER A 33 -14.54 -9.87 -27.64
C SER A 33 -15.06 -9.64 -26.23
N LEU A 34 -16.00 -8.69 -26.02
CA LEU A 34 -16.87 -8.98 -24.90
C LEU A 34 -18.00 -7.95 -24.72
N THR A 35 -19.13 -8.31 -25.16
CA THR A 35 -20.44 -8.13 -24.52
C THR A 35 -20.49 -8.87 -23.17
N GLN A 36 -19.67 -8.52 -22.20
CA GLN A 36 -19.93 -8.84 -20.78
C GLN A 36 -19.36 -7.75 -19.90
N LYS A 37 -20.15 -7.33 -18.91
CA LYS A 37 -19.88 -6.25 -17.96
C LYS A 37 -18.49 -6.43 -17.33
N ALA A 38 -17.52 -5.61 -17.75
CA ALA A 38 -16.26 -5.45 -17.04
C ALA A 38 -16.58 -5.03 -15.59
N SER A 39 -16.13 -5.81 -14.61
CA SER A 39 -16.19 -5.40 -13.21
C SER A 39 -15.14 -4.30 -12.99
N ALA A 40 -15.33 -3.48 -11.97
CA ALA A 40 -14.35 -2.44 -11.62
C ALA A 40 -12.94 -2.99 -11.35
N SER A 41 -12.82 -4.29 -11.03
CA SER A 41 -11.56 -5.01 -10.81
C SER A 41 -10.77 -5.30 -12.10
N ASP A 42 -11.37 -5.17 -13.28
CA ASP A 42 -10.70 -5.47 -14.55
C ASP A 42 -9.97 -4.26 -15.16
N SER A 43 -10.15 -3.07 -14.57
CA SER A 43 -9.60 -1.82 -15.13
C SER A 43 -8.07 -1.72 -15.01
N ASN A 44 -7.43 -2.46 -14.10
CA ASN A 44 -6.00 -2.37 -13.81
C ASN A 44 -5.17 -3.50 -14.44
N LYS A 45 -5.82 -4.48 -15.08
CA LYS A 45 -5.17 -5.61 -15.72
C LYS A 45 -4.62 -5.25 -17.10
N LEU A 46 -3.39 -5.69 -17.39
CA LEU A 46 -2.75 -5.49 -18.69
C LEU A 46 -2.64 -6.83 -19.43
N TYR A 47 -2.84 -6.80 -20.75
CA TYR A 47 -2.82 -8.01 -21.57
C TYR A 47 -1.68 -8.00 -22.57
N PHE A 48 -1.05 -9.16 -22.75
CA PHE A 48 0.12 -9.34 -23.61
C PHE A 48 0.06 -10.66 -24.38
N LYS A 49 0.73 -10.72 -25.53
CA LYS A 49 1.05 -11.96 -26.26
C LYS A 49 2.54 -12.26 -26.08
N LEU A 50 2.84 -13.52 -25.77
CA LEU A 50 4.18 -14.03 -25.60
C LEU A 50 4.63 -14.77 -26.88
N ASN A 51 5.83 -14.48 -27.36
CA ASN A 51 6.51 -15.31 -28.36
C ASN A 51 7.21 -16.48 -27.64
N ALA A 52 6.49 -17.59 -27.47
CA ALA A 52 6.97 -18.74 -26.71
C ALA A 52 8.20 -19.42 -27.37
N ASP A 53 8.29 -19.43 -28.71
CA ASP A 53 9.45 -20.01 -29.42
C ASP A 53 10.71 -19.18 -29.17
N LEU A 54 10.57 -17.85 -29.21
CA LEU A 54 11.68 -16.94 -28.88
C LEU A 54 12.10 -17.08 -27.42
N LEU A 55 11.14 -17.18 -26.49
CA LEU A 55 11.44 -17.41 -25.08
C LEU A 55 12.23 -18.72 -24.90
N SER A 56 11.71 -19.81 -25.45
CA SER A 56 12.36 -21.13 -25.36
C SER A 56 13.78 -21.11 -25.95
N SER A 57 13.99 -20.44 -27.09
CA SER A 57 15.32 -20.31 -27.69
C SER A 57 16.32 -19.54 -26.83
N LYS A 58 15.86 -18.49 -26.15
CA LYS A 58 16.67 -17.71 -25.21
C LYS A 58 17.00 -18.53 -23.95
N LEU A 59 16.05 -19.26 -23.40
CA LEU A 59 16.22 -20.03 -22.17
C LEU A 59 17.11 -21.27 -22.29
N VAL A 60 17.40 -21.76 -23.51
CA VAL A 60 18.35 -22.86 -23.74
C VAL A 60 19.74 -22.55 -23.12
N SER A 61 20.13 -21.28 -23.08
CA SER A 61 21.42 -20.86 -22.51
C SER A 61 21.33 -20.52 -20.99
N ALA A 62 20.16 -20.52 -20.41
CA ALA A 62 19.95 -20.26 -18.99
C ALA A 62 20.28 -21.50 -18.15
N THR A 63 21.54 -21.75 -17.92
CA THR A 63 22.02 -22.89 -17.12
C THR A 63 21.96 -22.55 -15.62
N SER A 64 21.98 -23.58 -14.76
CA SER A 64 22.07 -23.39 -13.31
C SER A 64 23.26 -22.51 -12.93
N LYS A 65 23.08 -21.62 -11.95
CA LYS A 65 24.08 -20.66 -11.44
C LYS A 65 25.38 -21.30 -10.97
N THR A 66 25.35 -22.61 -10.61
CA THR A 66 26.52 -23.38 -10.21
C THR A 66 27.47 -23.74 -11.38
N ALA A 67 26.95 -23.74 -12.60
CA ALA A 67 27.76 -23.81 -13.78
C ALA A 67 28.24 -22.38 -14.10
N LYS A 68 29.54 -22.13 -14.09
CA LYS A 68 30.19 -20.80 -14.29
C LYS A 68 29.88 -20.11 -15.65
N SER A 69 28.72 -20.28 -16.24
CA SER A 69 28.36 -19.76 -17.55
C SER A 69 27.03 -19.07 -17.58
N SER A 70 27.08 -17.86 -18.01
CA SER A 70 26.07 -16.96 -18.60
C SER A 70 24.64 -17.05 -18.10
N SER A 71 24.26 -16.05 -17.29
CA SER A 71 22.86 -15.63 -17.17
C SER A 71 22.33 -15.25 -18.56
N THR A 72 21.08 -15.59 -18.82
CA THR A 72 20.39 -15.21 -20.04
C THR A 72 19.57 -13.94 -19.78
N GLU A 73 19.58 -13.01 -20.73
CA GLU A 73 18.75 -11.81 -20.63
C GLU A 73 17.39 -12.06 -21.30
N ILE A 74 16.31 -11.81 -20.53
CA ILE A 74 14.94 -11.78 -21.05
C ILE A 74 14.27 -10.46 -20.66
N THR A 75 13.18 -10.12 -21.37
CA THR A 75 12.32 -8.98 -21.02
C THR A 75 11.01 -9.47 -20.46
N ILE A 76 10.50 -8.80 -19.43
CA ILE A 76 9.21 -9.07 -18.76
C ILE A 76 8.43 -7.76 -18.68
N PRO A 77 7.13 -7.73 -19.03
CA PRO A 77 6.29 -6.55 -18.81
C PRO A 77 6.07 -6.30 -17.33
N ASN A 78 5.99 -5.01 -16.96
CA ASN A 78 5.66 -4.55 -15.62
C ASN A 78 4.26 -3.91 -15.56
N ALA A 79 3.79 -3.56 -14.36
CA ALA A 79 2.47 -2.97 -14.13
C ALA A 79 2.26 -1.60 -14.82
N ASP A 80 3.33 -0.90 -15.20
CA ASP A 80 3.24 0.34 -15.99
C ASP A 80 3.07 0.05 -17.50
N GLY A 81 3.17 -1.23 -17.89
CA GLY A 81 3.07 -1.70 -19.28
C GLY A 81 4.36 -1.55 -20.08
N SER A 82 5.48 -1.20 -19.45
CA SER A 82 6.80 -1.19 -20.04
C SER A 82 7.48 -2.57 -19.94
N LEU A 83 8.53 -2.79 -20.74
CA LEU A 83 9.31 -4.02 -20.70
C LEU A 83 10.59 -3.78 -19.91
N GLU A 84 10.85 -4.62 -18.93
CA GLU A 84 12.06 -4.60 -18.10
C GLU A 84 12.93 -5.81 -18.36
N ARG A 85 14.24 -5.64 -18.28
CA ARG A 85 15.22 -6.69 -18.51
C ARG A 85 15.58 -7.39 -17.22
N PHE A 86 15.66 -8.71 -17.29
CA PHE A 86 16.10 -9.58 -16.21
C PHE A 86 17.23 -10.48 -16.67
N SER A 87 18.22 -10.67 -15.80
CA SER A 87 19.24 -11.71 -15.90
C SER A 87 18.73 -12.96 -15.21
N VAL A 88 18.45 -14.03 -15.98
CA VAL A 88 17.77 -15.22 -15.47
C VAL A 88 18.61 -16.49 -15.62
N TRP A 89 18.37 -17.47 -14.75
CA TRP A 89 18.98 -18.80 -14.78
C TRP A 89 17.98 -19.85 -14.29
N GLU A 90 18.22 -21.10 -14.66
CA GLU A 90 17.36 -22.22 -14.25
C GLU A 90 17.50 -22.50 -12.75
N SER A 91 16.36 -22.70 -12.10
CA SER A 91 16.22 -23.08 -10.70
C SER A 91 15.14 -24.16 -10.58
N SER A 92 15.50 -25.40 -10.97
CA SER A 92 14.57 -26.52 -10.99
C SER A 92 13.91 -26.77 -9.63
N ASN A 93 12.60 -27.06 -9.66
CA ASN A 93 11.84 -27.58 -8.52
C ASN A 93 11.79 -29.11 -8.52
N PHE A 94 12.44 -29.78 -9.47
CA PHE A 94 12.46 -31.22 -9.62
C PHE A 94 13.84 -31.78 -9.27
N ASP A 95 13.84 -32.99 -8.69
CA ASP A 95 15.03 -33.83 -8.64
C ASP A 95 15.57 -34.03 -10.05
N PRO A 96 16.89 -34.15 -10.26
CA PRO A 96 17.49 -34.31 -11.58
C PRO A 96 16.95 -35.48 -12.41
N GLU A 97 16.57 -36.61 -11.76
CA GLU A 97 15.97 -37.74 -12.47
C GLU A 97 14.56 -37.45 -12.94
N LEU A 98 13.74 -36.79 -12.15
CA LEU A 98 12.40 -36.33 -12.52
C LEU A 98 12.50 -35.27 -13.62
N GLN A 99 13.45 -34.33 -13.52
CA GLN A 99 13.68 -33.29 -14.53
C GLN A 99 14.09 -33.90 -15.87
N ALA A 100 14.83 -35.00 -15.86
CA ALA A 100 15.24 -35.69 -17.09
C ALA A 100 14.06 -36.44 -17.77
N LYS A 101 13.07 -36.89 -16.99
CA LYS A 101 11.80 -37.51 -17.52
C LYS A 101 10.88 -36.46 -18.13
N TYR A 102 10.89 -35.22 -17.63
CA TYR A 102 9.99 -34.12 -18.04
C TYR A 102 10.77 -32.87 -18.40
N PRO A 103 11.59 -32.92 -19.46
CA PRO A 103 12.55 -31.86 -19.80
C PRO A 103 11.89 -30.53 -20.24
N GLU A 104 10.61 -30.55 -20.62
CA GLU A 104 9.86 -29.38 -21.06
C GLU A 104 9.22 -28.58 -19.91
N ILE A 105 9.27 -29.12 -18.68
CA ILE A 105 8.72 -28.45 -17.49
C ILE A 105 9.88 -27.85 -16.72
N ARG A 106 10.00 -26.50 -16.72
CA ARG A 106 11.15 -25.81 -16.17
C ARG A 106 10.74 -24.70 -15.21
N ALA A 107 11.61 -24.42 -14.26
CA ALA A 107 11.51 -23.27 -13.37
C ALA A 107 12.79 -22.43 -13.44
N TYR A 108 12.63 -21.14 -13.37
CA TYR A 108 13.69 -20.15 -13.48
C TYR A 108 13.53 -19.07 -12.42
N GLN A 109 14.62 -18.39 -12.18
CA GLN A 109 14.67 -17.19 -11.37
C GLN A 109 15.60 -16.16 -11.98
N GLY A 110 15.53 -14.92 -11.50
CA GLY A 110 16.41 -13.88 -12.01
C GLY A 110 16.38 -12.62 -11.17
N ILE A 111 17.32 -11.73 -11.49
CA ILE A 111 17.46 -10.41 -10.89
C ILE A 111 17.28 -9.38 -12.00
N GLY A 112 16.59 -8.30 -11.72
CA GLY A 112 16.39 -7.19 -12.64
C GLY A 112 17.72 -6.54 -13.06
N ILE A 113 17.84 -6.21 -14.34
CA ILE A 113 18.97 -5.45 -14.89
C ILE A 113 18.63 -3.95 -14.80
N ASP A 114 17.41 -3.60 -15.15
CA ASP A 114 16.91 -2.22 -15.12
C ASP A 114 16.51 -1.80 -13.71
N ASP A 115 15.85 -2.67 -12.95
CA ASP A 115 15.59 -2.55 -11.51
C ASP A 115 16.37 -3.63 -10.77
N LYS A 116 17.52 -3.29 -10.21
CA LYS A 116 18.39 -4.25 -9.48
C LYS A 116 17.74 -4.83 -8.21
N ASN A 117 16.68 -4.22 -7.73
CA ASN A 117 15.93 -4.68 -6.56
C ASN A 117 14.75 -5.60 -6.95
N ALA A 118 14.45 -5.72 -8.23
CA ALA A 118 13.44 -6.66 -8.70
C ALA A 118 13.99 -8.09 -8.75
N LYS A 119 13.21 -9.05 -8.22
CA LYS A 119 13.53 -10.47 -8.22
C LYS A 119 12.39 -11.24 -8.85
N ILE A 120 12.66 -12.05 -9.88
CA ILE A 120 11.65 -12.82 -10.59
C ILE A 120 11.81 -14.31 -10.34
N TYR A 121 10.68 -14.98 -10.16
CA TYR A 121 10.52 -16.42 -10.22
C TYR A 121 9.49 -16.74 -11.28
N PHE A 122 9.79 -17.68 -12.16
CA PHE A 122 8.85 -18.06 -13.22
C PHE A 122 9.00 -19.52 -13.66
N SER A 123 7.89 -20.08 -14.07
CA SER A 123 7.82 -21.42 -14.65
C SER A 123 7.47 -21.35 -16.14
N VAL A 124 8.01 -22.29 -16.91
CA VAL A 124 7.69 -22.49 -18.33
C VAL A 124 7.38 -23.95 -18.55
N ALA A 125 6.23 -24.24 -19.13
CA ALA A 125 5.75 -25.58 -19.43
C ALA A 125 4.83 -25.53 -20.65
N PRO A 126 4.41 -26.69 -21.23
CA PRO A 126 3.43 -26.74 -22.33
C PRO A 126 2.11 -26.05 -22.00
N ILE A 127 1.74 -25.92 -20.72
CA ILE A 127 0.56 -25.19 -20.24
C ILE A 127 0.75 -23.67 -20.18
N GLY A 128 1.92 -23.13 -20.55
CA GLY A 128 2.25 -21.72 -20.57
C GLY A 128 3.32 -21.31 -19.58
N MET A 129 3.48 -20.00 -19.41
CA MET A 129 4.39 -19.34 -18.47
C MET A 129 3.60 -18.75 -17.31
N GLN A 130 4.16 -18.81 -16.11
CA GLN A 130 3.64 -18.08 -14.95
C GLN A 130 4.80 -17.37 -14.25
N THR A 131 4.58 -16.15 -13.79
CA THR A 131 5.63 -15.36 -13.12
C THR A 131 5.17 -14.84 -11.76
N MET A 132 6.15 -14.51 -10.92
CA MET A 132 6.02 -13.74 -9.70
C MET A 132 7.23 -12.81 -9.62
N VAL A 133 7.00 -11.50 -9.54
CA VAL A 133 8.06 -10.50 -9.48
C VAL A 133 7.94 -9.70 -8.21
N PHE A 134 8.87 -9.91 -7.28
CA PHE A 134 9.02 -9.07 -6.09
C PHE A 134 9.71 -7.76 -6.46
N ARG A 135 9.23 -6.65 -5.91
CA ARG A 135 9.79 -5.31 -6.14
C ARG A 135 10.00 -4.57 -4.83
N LEU A 136 10.94 -3.65 -4.84
CA LEU A 136 11.11 -2.70 -3.75
C LEU A 136 10.03 -1.61 -3.84
N GLU A 137 9.31 -1.34 -2.76
CA GLU A 137 8.26 -0.31 -2.65
C GLU A 137 7.07 -0.45 -3.61
N LYS A 138 6.91 -1.61 -4.23
CA LYS A 138 5.77 -1.92 -5.09
C LYS A 138 5.18 -3.26 -4.69
N GLU A 139 3.91 -3.44 -5.00
CA GLU A 139 3.22 -4.72 -4.86
C GLU A 139 3.85 -5.78 -5.77
N THR A 140 3.75 -7.05 -5.38
CA THR A 140 4.17 -8.18 -6.21
C THR A 140 3.36 -8.20 -7.50
N GLU A 141 4.03 -8.42 -8.62
CA GLU A 141 3.44 -8.48 -9.96
C GLU A 141 3.42 -9.93 -10.46
N TYR A 142 2.29 -10.31 -11.05
CA TYR A 142 2.05 -11.64 -11.59
C TYR A 142 1.74 -11.58 -13.08
N ILE A 143 2.21 -12.57 -13.83
CA ILE A 143 1.78 -12.82 -15.21
C ILE A 143 1.31 -14.27 -15.29
N GLU A 144 0.10 -14.45 -15.78
CA GLU A 144 -0.54 -15.75 -15.96
C GLU A 144 -1.19 -15.83 -17.34
N GLN A 145 -1.38 -17.05 -17.83
CA GLN A 145 -2.13 -17.25 -19.07
C GLN A 145 -3.59 -16.83 -18.86
N ASN A 146 -4.15 -16.05 -19.80
CA ASN A 146 -5.53 -15.61 -19.74
C ASN A 146 -6.47 -16.86 -19.80
N PRO A 147 -7.33 -17.08 -18.79
CA PRO A 147 -8.22 -18.23 -18.76
C PRO A 147 -9.21 -18.26 -19.93
N ASP A 148 -9.61 -17.09 -20.45
CA ASP A 148 -10.58 -16.93 -21.52
C ASP A 148 -9.95 -17.03 -22.92
N ASP A 149 -8.68 -16.61 -23.05
CA ASP A 149 -7.91 -16.75 -24.31
C ASP A 149 -6.47 -17.17 -24.00
N LYS A 150 -6.21 -18.47 -24.13
CA LYS A 150 -4.89 -19.06 -23.85
C LYS A 150 -3.76 -18.57 -24.75
N SER A 151 -4.04 -17.78 -25.79
CA SER A 151 -3.02 -17.10 -26.60
C SER A 151 -2.51 -15.81 -25.96
N GLU A 152 -3.16 -15.34 -24.88
CA GLU A 152 -2.85 -14.10 -24.17
C GLU A 152 -2.42 -14.37 -22.75
N TYR A 153 -1.71 -13.41 -22.18
CA TYR A 153 -1.27 -13.38 -20.80
C TYR A 153 -1.81 -12.13 -20.12
N VAL A 154 -2.24 -12.27 -18.88
CA VAL A 154 -2.71 -11.16 -18.03
C VAL A 154 -1.65 -10.83 -17.00
N LEU A 155 -1.30 -9.56 -16.91
CA LEU A 155 -0.46 -9.00 -15.85
C LEU A 155 -1.36 -8.27 -14.86
N PHE A 156 -1.17 -8.55 -13.59
CA PHE A 156 -1.91 -7.93 -12.47
C PHE A 156 -1.01 -7.86 -11.23
N LYS A 157 -1.40 -7.04 -10.26
CA LYS A 157 -0.80 -6.98 -8.92
C LYS A 157 -1.62 -7.82 -7.95
N SER A 158 -1.04 -8.25 -6.84
CA SER A 158 -1.74 -9.04 -5.82
C SER A 158 -3.06 -8.37 -5.38
N ALA A 159 -3.05 -7.07 -5.10
CA ALA A 159 -4.26 -6.33 -4.71
C ALA A 159 -5.34 -6.21 -5.80
N ASP A 160 -4.97 -6.33 -7.09
CA ASP A 160 -5.93 -6.28 -8.22
C ASP A 160 -6.62 -7.64 -8.45
N ASN A 161 -6.13 -8.68 -7.80
CA ASN A 161 -6.76 -9.99 -7.83
C ASN A 161 -8.02 -9.93 -6.96
N ALA A 162 -9.14 -9.50 -7.58
CA ALA A 162 -10.42 -9.52 -6.89
C ALA A 162 -10.64 -10.96 -6.45
N ALA A 163 -10.53 -11.19 -5.15
CA ALA A 163 -10.75 -12.46 -4.55
C ALA A 163 -12.00 -13.08 -5.18
N SER A 164 -11.85 -14.18 -5.87
CA SER A 164 -12.95 -15.12 -5.90
C SER A 164 -13.34 -15.21 -4.43
N LYS A 165 -14.63 -15.20 -4.10
CA LYS A 165 -15.13 -15.37 -2.72
C LYS A 165 -14.78 -16.78 -2.21
N MET A 166 -13.51 -17.11 -2.37
CA MET A 166 -12.93 -18.38 -1.97
C MET A 166 -12.57 -18.27 -0.50
N ARG A 167 -13.34 -18.96 0.30
CA ARG A 167 -13.01 -19.16 1.70
C ARG A 167 -11.94 -20.26 1.78
N LEU A 168 -10.76 -19.91 2.24
CA LEU A 168 -9.83 -20.90 2.79
C LEU A 168 -10.55 -21.53 3.98
N ASN A 169 -10.85 -22.79 3.91
CA ASN A 169 -11.23 -23.56 5.08
C ASN A 169 -9.97 -24.33 5.50
N CYS A 170 -9.10 -23.70 6.30
CA CYS A 170 -7.99 -24.43 6.90
C CYS A 170 -8.53 -25.22 8.09
N ASN A 171 -8.50 -26.53 7.99
CA ASN A 171 -8.92 -27.45 9.04
C ASN A 171 -7.74 -27.90 9.92
N THR A 172 -6.61 -27.20 9.85
CA THR A 172 -5.45 -27.45 10.71
C THR A 172 -5.78 -27.04 12.13
N THR A 173 -5.76 -27.99 13.05
CA THR A 173 -5.96 -27.72 14.48
C THR A 173 -4.63 -27.31 15.08
N ASP A 174 -4.51 -26.07 15.51
CA ASP A 174 -3.37 -25.60 16.28
C ASP A 174 -3.37 -26.28 17.64
N LEU A 175 -2.50 -27.26 17.81
CA LEU A 175 -2.25 -27.86 19.14
C LEU A 175 -1.47 -26.84 19.97
N VAL A 176 -1.93 -26.60 21.21
CA VAL A 176 -1.26 -25.72 22.17
C VAL A 176 0.21 -26.11 22.29
N ALA A 177 1.10 -25.38 21.65
CA ALA A 177 2.52 -25.53 21.83
C ALA A 177 2.88 -24.99 23.23
N GLU A 178 3.48 -25.80 24.10
CA GLU A 178 3.94 -25.37 25.43
C GLU A 178 5.03 -24.30 25.42
N ASN A 179 5.47 -23.88 24.25
CA ASN A 179 6.49 -22.85 24.05
C ASN A 179 5.85 -21.47 23.79
N LYS A 180 5.49 -20.75 24.85
CA LYS A 180 5.30 -19.31 24.79
C LYS A 180 6.60 -18.69 24.26
N SER A 181 6.59 -18.25 23.00
CA SER A 181 7.70 -17.51 22.43
C SER A 181 7.88 -16.20 23.21
N THR A 182 8.79 -16.19 24.14
CA THR A 182 9.27 -14.93 24.74
C THR A 182 10.18 -14.27 23.72
N ILE A 183 9.97 -12.98 23.45
CA ILE A 183 10.88 -12.17 22.64
C ILE A 183 12.22 -12.13 23.37
N THR A 184 13.09 -13.07 23.05
CA THR A 184 14.50 -12.98 23.42
C THR A 184 15.21 -12.33 22.23
N GLY A 185 15.41 -11.00 22.30
CA GLY A 185 15.95 -10.18 21.23
C GLY A 185 17.14 -10.80 20.48
N LYS A 186 17.21 -10.55 19.18
CA LYS A 186 18.25 -10.91 18.22
C LYS A 186 18.30 -12.38 17.82
N THR A 187 17.38 -12.78 16.98
CA THR A 187 17.48 -14.04 16.25
C THR A 187 17.90 -13.74 14.81
N ALA A 188 19.17 -14.02 14.50
CA ALA A 188 19.57 -14.21 13.11
C ALA A 188 18.77 -15.39 12.55
N SER A 189 18.17 -15.23 11.37
CA SER A 189 17.33 -16.27 10.79
C SER A 189 18.07 -17.61 10.64
N ASN A 190 18.32 -18.32 9.91
CA ASN A 190 18.73 -19.67 9.52
C ASN A 190 20.15 -20.11 9.88
N ALA A 191 20.88 -19.46 10.77
CA ALA A 191 22.29 -19.75 11.11
C ALA A 191 23.22 -19.89 9.88
N LYS A 192 22.96 -19.15 8.80
CA LYS A 192 23.69 -19.19 7.51
C LYS A 192 23.60 -20.55 6.81
N GLN A 193 22.45 -21.19 6.86
CA GLN A 193 22.18 -22.48 6.25
C GLN A 193 20.97 -22.42 5.33
N TYR A 194 21.14 -22.77 4.08
CA TYR A 194 20.07 -23.00 3.15
C TYR A 194 19.63 -24.46 3.22
N LYS A 195 18.35 -24.71 3.44
CA LYS A 195 17.78 -26.05 3.66
C LYS A 195 16.94 -26.46 2.46
N THR A 196 17.33 -27.57 1.82
CA THR A 196 16.55 -28.16 0.72
C THR A 196 15.89 -29.44 1.24
N PHE A 197 14.55 -29.53 1.15
CA PHE A 197 13.76 -30.67 1.55
C PHE A 197 13.23 -31.42 0.32
N ARG A 198 13.18 -32.75 0.40
CA ARG A 198 12.58 -33.62 -0.60
C ARG A 198 11.07 -33.65 -0.42
N LEU A 199 10.33 -33.12 -1.39
CA LEU A 199 8.88 -33.04 -1.39
C LEU A 199 8.27 -34.22 -2.16
N ALA A 200 7.44 -35.03 -1.52
CA ALA A 200 6.56 -36.00 -2.16
C ALA A 200 5.19 -35.35 -2.36
N LEU A 201 4.89 -34.90 -3.56
CA LEU A 201 3.67 -34.17 -3.90
C LEU A 201 2.73 -35.03 -4.71
N SER A 202 1.69 -35.54 -4.02
CA SER A 202 0.64 -36.34 -4.67
C SER A 202 -0.49 -35.47 -5.21
N CYS A 203 -1.33 -35.98 -6.07
CA CYS A 203 -2.55 -35.32 -6.48
C CYS A 203 -3.69 -36.29 -6.77
N THR A 204 -4.93 -35.79 -6.62
CA THR A 204 -6.14 -36.53 -6.98
C THR A 204 -6.32 -36.57 -8.50
N GLY A 205 -7.18 -37.48 -8.99
CA GLY A 205 -7.52 -37.56 -10.41
C GLY A 205 -8.21 -36.31 -10.93
N GLU A 206 -8.95 -35.57 -10.10
CA GLU A 206 -9.56 -34.29 -10.44
C GLU A 206 -8.51 -33.18 -10.67
N TYR A 207 -7.44 -33.14 -9.86
CA TYR A 207 -6.32 -32.23 -10.09
C TYR A 207 -5.67 -32.49 -11.45
N THR A 208 -5.37 -33.77 -11.73
CA THR A 208 -4.77 -34.15 -13.02
C THR A 208 -5.72 -33.84 -14.19
N THR A 209 -7.00 -34.08 -14.03
CA THR A 209 -8.03 -33.74 -15.05
C THR A 209 -8.05 -32.25 -15.35
N PHE A 210 -7.94 -31.39 -14.33
CA PHE A 210 -7.87 -29.93 -14.51
C PHE A 210 -6.68 -29.51 -15.39
N PHE A 211 -5.55 -30.17 -15.26
CA PHE A 211 -4.34 -29.93 -16.05
C PHE A 211 -4.22 -30.80 -17.32
N GLY A 212 -5.33 -31.27 -17.87
CA GLY A 212 -5.40 -31.97 -19.16
C GLY A 212 -5.27 -33.48 -19.08
N GLY A 213 -5.47 -34.09 -17.92
CA GLY A 213 -5.61 -35.54 -17.74
C GLY A 213 -4.31 -36.35 -17.85
N THR A 214 -3.15 -35.71 -17.79
CA THR A 214 -1.86 -36.39 -17.93
C THR A 214 -0.93 -36.07 -16.72
N LYS A 215 -0.01 -37.02 -16.41
CA LYS A 215 1.00 -36.79 -15.38
C LYS A 215 1.89 -35.57 -15.68
N ALA A 216 2.23 -35.36 -16.95
CA ALA A 216 3.01 -34.19 -17.37
C ALA A 216 2.25 -32.88 -17.13
N GLY A 217 0.95 -32.84 -17.43
CA GLY A 217 0.09 -31.68 -17.15
C GLY A 217 0.00 -31.39 -15.65
N ALA A 218 -0.24 -32.40 -14.82
CA ALA A 218 -0.25 -32.26 -13.35
C ALA A 218 1.09 -31.75 -12.82
N LEU A 219 2.22 -32.31 -13.30
CA LEU A 219 3.57 -31.84 -12.91
C LEU A 219 3.83 -30.41 -13.36
N ALA A 220 3.30 -29.99 -14.51
CA ALA A 220 3.43 -28.59 -14.94
C ALA A 220 2.69 -27.63 -14.00
N GLY A 221 1.46 -27.99 -13.53
CA GLY A 221 0.74 -27.26 -12.50
C GLY A 221 1.51 -27.21 -11.17
N MET A 222 1.96 -28.36 -10.68
CA MET A 222 2.79 -28.46 -9.48
C MET A 222 4.06 -27.61 -9.57
N ASN A 223 4.75 -27.63 -10.69
CA ASN A 223 5.95 -26.82 -10.92
C ASN A 223 5.66 -25.32 -10.86
N ALA A 224 4.53 -24.88 -11.42
CA ALA A 224 4.14 -23.47 -11.38
C ALA A 224 3.89 -23.00 -9.94
N THR A 225 3.07 -23.76 -9.18
CA THR A 225 2.80 -23.50 -7.77
C THR A 225 4.09 -23.50 -6.95
N MET A 226 4.91 -24.52 -7.06
CA MET A 226 6.15 -24.63 -6.29
C MET A 226 7.20 -23.57 -6.67
N THR A 227 7.16 -23.01 -7.87
CA THR A 227 8.02 -21.89 -8.25
C THR A 227 7.70 -20.64 -7.42
N ARG A 228 6.43 -20.35 -7.19
CA ARG A 228 6.00 -19.21 -6.36
C ARG A 228 6.21 -19.47 -4.87
N VAL A 229 5.81 -20.64 -4.38
CA VAL A 229 6.01 -21.05 -2.97
C VAL A 229 7.49 -21.01 -2.60
N ASN A 230 8.36 -21.59 -3.42
CA ASN A 230 9.81 -21.56 -3.21
C ASN A 230 10.37 -20.14 -3.26
N GLY A 231 9.77 -19.24 -4.08
CA GLY A 231 10.16 -17.82 -4.12
C GLY A 231 9.98 -17.12 -2.78
N VAL A 232 8.85 -17.34 -2.12
CA VAL A 232 8.56 -16.80 -0.77
C VAL A 232 9.41 -17.49 0.28
N PHE A 233 9.54 -18.82 0.24
CA PHE A 233 10.30 -19.60 1.21
C PHE A 233 11.81 -19.29 1.14
N ASP A 234 12.35 -19.07 -0.05
CA ASP A 234 13.73 -18.61 -0.24
C ASP A 234 13.97 -17.25 0.41
N LYS A 235 13.06 -16.30 0.16
CA LYS A 235 13.17 -14.92 0.64
C LYS A 235 13.11 -14.81 2.16
N ASP A 236 12.16 -15.52 2.80
CA ASP A 236 11.85 -15.34 4.21
C ASP A 236 12.46 -16.43 5.12
N LEU A 237 12.65 -17.64 4.59
CA LEU A 237 12.99 -18.80 5.38
C LEU A 237 14.34 -19.45 5.00
N SER A 238 14.94 -19.09 3.86
CA SER A 238 16.08 -19.79 3.26
C SER A 238 15.83 -21.31 3.08
N VAL A 239 14.64 -21.63 2.59
CA VAL A 239 14.15 -23.00 2.38
C VAL A 239 13.77 -23.19 0.93
N LYS A 240 14.03 -24.38 0.39
CA LYS A 240 13.54 -24.84 -0.91
C LYS A 240 12.96 -26.25 -0.80
N LEU A 241 11.85 -26.46 -1.47
CA LEU A 241 11.19 -27.77 -1.60
C LEU A 241 11.40 -28.28 -3.03
N ILE A 242 11.92 -29.51 -3.17
CA ILE A 242 12.21 -30.13 -4.46
C ILE A 242 11.44 -31.45 -4.58
N LEU A 243 10.66 -31.59 -5.65
CA LEU A 243 9.92 -32.83 -5.94
C LEU A 243 10.88 -34.00 -6.14
N ILE A 244 10.59 -35.12 -5.47
CA ILE A 244 11.43 -36.34 -5.49
C ILE A 244 11.53 -36.98 -6.88
N ALA A 245 12.57 -37.79 -7.11
CA ALA A 245 12.90 -38.43 -8.39
C ALA A 245 11.74 -39.25 -9.01
N ASN A 246 10.95 -39.92 -8.18
CA ASN A 246 9.82 -40.75 -8.58
C ASN A 246 8.46 -40.11 -8.19
N ASN A 247 8.36 -38.79 -8.15
CA ASN A 247 7.11 -38.12 -7.81
C ASN A 247 5.93 -38.47 -8.71
N ASP A 248 6.22 -38.82 -9.97
CA ASP A 248 5.24 -39.28 -10.96
C ASP A 248 4.52 -40.61 -10.58
N ALA A 249 5.05 -41.35 -9.59
CA ALA A 249 4.43 -42.55 -9.06
C ALA A 249 3.16 -42.27 -8.24
N VAL A 250 3.04 -41.07 -7.65
CA VAL A 250 1.91 -40.65 -6.80
C VAL A 250 1.01 -39.60 -7.47
N ILE A 251 1.12 -39.45 -8.79
CA ILE A 251 0.21 -38.65 -9.62
C ILE A 251 -0.84 -39.58 -10.22
N TYR A 252 -2.09 -39.39 -9.77
CA TYR A 252 -3.23 -40.18 -10.22
C TYR A 252 -3.98 -39.46 -11.33
N THR A 253 -4.39 -40.20 -12.37
CA THR A 253 -5.04 -39.64 -13.56
C THR A 253 -6.53 -39.95 -13.66
N ASP A 254 -7.06 -40.76 -12.75
CA ASP A 254 -8.43 -41.21 -12.71
C ASP A 254 -8.98 -41.13 -11.29
N ALA A 255 -9.89 -40.19 -11.06
CA ALA A 255 -10.56 -39.95 -9.79
C ALA A 255 -11.43 -41.09 -9.27
N SER A 256 -11.75 -42.10 -10.16
CA SER A 256 -12.52 -43.27 -9.75
C SER A 256 -11.63 -44.37 -9.14
N THR A 257 -10.33 -44.31 -9.33
CA THR A 257 -9.38 -45.35 -8.95
C THR A 257 -8.19 -44.80 -8.11
N ASP A 258 -8.11 -43.49 -7.93
CA ASP A 258 -7.11 -42.93 -7.01
C ASP A 258 -7.36 -43.39 -5.56
N PRO A 259 -6.37 -43.33 -4.68
CA PRO A 259 -6.49 -43.79 -3.30
C PRO A 259 -7.21 -42.82 -2.36
N TYR A 260 -7.82 -41.75 -2.89
CA TYR A 260 -8.41 -40.68 -2.11
C TYR A 260 -9.94 -40.75 -2.14
N SER A 261 -10.57 -40.59 -0.98
CA SER A 261 -12.01 -40.44 -0.87
C SER A 261 -12.47 -39.13 -1.55
N ASN A 262 -13.76 -39.02 -1.84
CA ASN A 262 -14.29 -37.76 -2.38
C ASN A 262 -14.07 -36.59 -1.39
N ALA A 263 -14.06 -35.35 -1.89
CA ALA A 263 -13.76 -34.16 -1.07
C ALA A 263 -14.66 -34.04 0.17
N ALA A 264 -15.94 -34.40 0.09
CA ALA A 264 -16.85 -34.29 1.25
C ALA A 264 -16.47 -35.22 2.41
N GLN A 265 -15.86 -36.37 2.12
CA GLN A 265 -15.31 -37.28 3.11
C GLN A 265 -13.88 -36.92 3.49
N GLY A 266 -13.08 -36.60 2.48
CA GLY A 266 -11.66 -36.31 2.60
C GLY A 266 -11.37 -35.11 3.49
N THR A 267 -12.19 -34.07 3.39
CA THR A 267 -11.99 -32.78 4.07
C THR A 267 -13.01 -32.50 5.19
N ALA A 268 -13.78 -33.51 5.62
CA ALA A 268 -14.77 -33.34 6.70
C ALA A 268 -14.10 -32.81 7.98
N ASP A 269 -14.71 -31.83 8.64
CA ASP A 269 -14.26 -31.31 9.94
C ASP A 269 -15.34 -31.59 11.01
N PRO A 270 -15.01 -32.33 12.11
CA PRO A 270 -13.81 -33.15 12.29
C PRO A 270 -13.88 -34.50 11.55
N GLY A 271 -12.72 -35.08 11.25
CA GLY A 271 -12.62 -36.49 10.84
C GLY A 271 -12.42 -36.71 9.33
N GLY A 272 -11.93 -35.70 8.58
CA GLY A 272 -11.55 -35.88 7.18
C GLY A 272 -10.46 -36.94 7.00
N THR A 273 -10.58 -37.71 5.90
CA THR A 273 -9.73 -38.91 5.68
C THR A 273 -8.48 -38.61 4.85
N TRP A 274 -8.44 -37.52 4.09
CA TRP A 274 -7.35 -37.24 3.14
C TRP A 274 -5.97 -37.15 3.81
N GLY A 275 -5.87 -36.58 5.02
CA GLY A 275 -4.60 -36.54 5.75
C GLY A 275 -4.03 -37.95 5.99
N GLN A 276 -4.86 -38.92 6.43
CA GLN A 276 -4.45 -40.31 6.64
C GLN A 276 -4.23 -41.03 5.30
N GLU A 277 -5.07 -40.79 4.32
CA GLU A 277 -4.98 -41.44 3.00
C GLU A 277 -3.69 -41.05 2.28
N VAL A 278 -3.33 -39.73 2.24
CA VAL A 278 -2.06 -39.28 1.64
C VAL A 278 -0.86 -39.78 2.42
N GLN A 279 -0.90 -39.75 3.75
CA GLN A 279 0.19 -40.33 4.55
C GLN A 279 0.39 -41.81 4.24
N THR A 280 -0.68 -42.58 4.16
CA THR A 280 -0.63 -44.01 3.85
C THR A 280 -0.12 -44.26 2.44
N THR A 281 -0.58 -43.46 1.46
CA THR A 281 -0.15 -43.55 0.07
C THR A 281 1.35 -43.27 -0.05
N LEU A 282 1.84 -42.18 0.55
CA LEU A 282 3.26 -41.83 0.48
C LEU A 282 4.12 -42.85 1.19
N THR A 283 3.66 -43.37 2.36
CA THR A 283 4.37 -44.43 3.06
C THR A 283 4.50 -45.69 2.23
N THR A 284 3.42 -46.11 1.54
CA THR A 284 3.36 -47.35 0.77
C THR A 284 4.05 -47.28 -0.58
N VAL A 285 3.85 -46.17 -1.33
CA VAL A 285 4.31 -46.04 -2.72
C VAL A 285 5.74 -45.47 -2.76
N ILE A 286 6.04 -44.49 -1.90
CA ILE A 286 7.35 -43.82 -1.90
C ILE A 286 8.26 -44.37 -0.82
N GLY A 287 7.72 -44.66 0.35
CA GLY A 287 8.48 -45.05 1.55
C GLY A 287 9.02 -43.85 2.32
N ASN A 288 8.83 -43.85 3.66
CA ASN A 288 9.14 -42.72 4.53
C ASN A 288 10.60 -42.22 4.45
N ALA A 289 11.55 -43.09 4.17
CA ALA A 289 12.96 -42.70 4.03
C ALA A 289 13.27 -41.85 2.77
N ASN A 290 12.35 -41.77 1.80
CA ASN A 290 12.60 -41.19 0.51
C ASN A 290 12.06 -39.76 0.33
N TYR A 291 11.39 -39.21 1.35
CA TYR A 291 10.90 -37.83 1.35
C TYR A 291 11.00 -37.20 2.75
N ASP A 292 11.00 -35.89 2.81
CA ASP A 292 11.13 -35.11 4.04
C ASP A 292 9.82 -34.39 4.44
N ILE A 293 8.99 -34.05 3.43
CA ILE A 293 7.69 -33.44 3.53
C ILE A 293 6.80 -34.02 2.43
N GLY A 294 5.54 -34.27 2.71
CA GLY A 294 4.56 -34.80 1.75
C GLY A 294 3.29 -33.99 1.78
N HIS A 295 2.66 -33.85 0.60
CA HIS A 295 1.46 -33.03 0.43
C HIS A 295 0.56 -33.61 -0.66
N LEU A 296 -0.75 -33.36 -0.58
CA LEU A 296 -1.73 -33.74 -1.61
C LEU A 296 -2.36 -32.48 -2.23
N PHE A 297 -2.34 -32.39 -3.55
CA PHE A 297 -3.13 -31.40 -4.29
C PHE A 297 -4.43 -31.99 -4.82
N GLY A 298 -5.55 -31.31 -4.50
CA GLY A 298 -6.87 -31.63 -5.02
C GLY A 298 -7.46 -30.49 -5.85
N ALA A 299 -8.53 -30.79 -6.60
CA ALA A 299 -9.32 -29.82 -7.39
C ALA A 299 -10.83 -30.05 -7.24
N SER A 300 -11.26 -30.60 -6.12
CA SER A 300 -12.67 -30.94 -5.86
C SER A 300 -13.32 -30.11 -4.74
N GLY A 301 -12.56 -29.14 -4.16
CA GLY A 301 -12.97 -28.32 -3.03
C GLY A 301 -12.50 -28.90 -1.71
N GLY A 302 -12.74 -28.18 -0.60
CA GLY A 302 -12.50 -28.63 0.76
C GLY A 302 -11.49 -27.86 1.58
N GLY A 303 -10.70 -26.98 1.00
CA GLY A 303 -9.75 -26.12 1.73
C GLY A 303 -8.38 -26.77 1.90
N GLY A 304 -7.73 -26.53 3.04
CA GLY A 304 -6.40 -27.01 3.38
C GLY A 304 -6.35 -27.68 4.75
N ASN A 305 -5.33 -28.50 4.96
CA ASN A 305 -4.97 -29.03 6.28
C ASN A 305 -3.52 -29.53 6.24
N ALA A 306 -2.71 -29.05 7.16
CA ALA A 306 -1.32 -29.48 7.28
C ALA A 306 -1.18 -30.88 7.92
N GLY A 307 -2.27 -31.46 8.43
CA GLY A 307 -2.29 -32.74 9.12
C GLY A 307 -1.55 -32.72 10.45
N CYS A 308 -0.42 -32.04 10.51
CA CYS A 308 0.42 -31.93 11.69
C CYS A 308 1.36 -30.71 11.58
N ILE A 309 1.31 -29.80 12.56
CA ILE A 309 2.18 -28.64 12.61
C ILE A 309 3.61 -29.05 12.98
N GLY A 310 4.60 -28.57 12.21
CA GLY A 310 6.02 -28.81 12.46
C GLY A 310 6.49 -30.24 12.21
N CYS A 311 5.70 -31.05 11.54
CA CYS A 311 6.02 -32.46 11.30
C CYS A 311 6.95 -32.73 10.12
N VAL A 312 7.51 -31.70 9.46
CA VAL A 312 8.59 -31.92 8.48
C VAL A 312 9.66 -32.85 9.11
N CYS A 313 10.14 -33.85 8.39
CA CYS A 313 11.08 -34.91 8.85
C CYS A 313 10.52 -35.88 9.92
N VAL A 314 9.28 -35.80 10.31
CA VAL A 314 8.72 -36.69 11.34
C VAL A 314 7.93 -37.83 10.69
N ASP A 315 8.44 -39.05 10.84
CA ASP A 315 7.76 -40.22 10.29
C ASP A 315 6.49 -40.54 11.09
N PRO A 316 5.43 -41.05 10.45
CA PRO A 316 4.25 -41.53 11.18
C PRO A 316 4.60 -42.72 12.05
N THR A 317 3.90 -42.86 13.17
CA THR A 317 4.01 -44.02 14.07
C THR A 317 2.63 -44.65 14.33
N THR A 318 2.57 -45.80 14.97
CA THR A 318 1.28 -46.42 15.32
C THR A 318 0.45 -45.51 16.25
N ASN A 319 1.12 -44.71 17.10
CA ASN A 319 0.45 -43.83 18.08
C ASN A 319 0.17 -42.43 17.51
N THR A 320 0.95 -42.01 16.51
CA THR A 320 0.81 -40.75 15.80
C THR A 320 0.80 -41.04 14.30
N PRO A 321 -0.34 -41.47 13.74
CA PRO A 321 -0.41 -41.93 12.35
C PRO A 321 -0.28 -40.84 11.31
N LEU A 322 -0.51 -39.59 11.70
CA LEU A 322 -0.26 -38.41 10.86
C LEU A 322 1.16 -37.90 11.13
N GLY A 323 1.95 -37.79 10.11
CA GLY A 323 3.33 -37.32 10.16
C GLY A 323 3.64 -36.38 9.01
N LYS A 324 4.88 -36.35 8.54
CA LYS A 324 5.37 -35.45 7.50
C LYS A 324 4.66 -35.54 6.13
N GLY A 325 3.83 -36.56 5.90
CA GLY A 325 3.13 -36.79 4.63
C GLY A 325 1.61 -36.63 4.73
N SER A 326 1.07 -35.94 5.74
CA SER A 326 -0.38 -35.92 6.02
C SER A 326 -1.11 -34.66 5.58
N ALA A 327 -0.46 -33.73 4.86
CA ALA A 327 -1.06 -32.47 4.45
C ALA A 327 -1.78 -32.56 3.10
N TYR A 328 -2.77 -31.67 2.93
CA TYR A 328 -3.44 -31.49 1.64
C TYR A 328 -3.89 -30.04 1.40
N THR A 329 -4.05 -29.67 0.12
CA THR A 329 -4.66 -28.41 -0.31
C THR A 329 -5.58 -28.67 -1.53
N SER A 330 -6.86 -28.24 -1.43
CA SER A 330 -7.85 -28.38 -2.48
C SER A 330 -8.79 -27.17 -2.47
N PRO A 331 -8.66 -26.23 -3.41
CA PRO A 331 -9.37 -24.95 -3.37
C PRO A 331 -10.87 -25.11 -3.56
N ALA A 332 -11.65 -24.29 -2.84
CA ALA A 332 -13.11 -24.36 -2.84
C ALA A 332 -13.73 -24.09 -4.22
N ASP A 333 -13.11 -23.27 -5.05
CA ASP A 333 -13.54 -22.98 -6.43
C ASP A 333 -13.11 -24.05 -7.43
N ARG A 334 -12.39 -25.08 -6.99
CA ARG A 334 -11.87 -26.19 -7.80
C ARG A 334 -10.87 -25.74 -8.88
N ARG A 335 -10.16 -24.63 -8.64
CA ARG A 335 -9.15 -24.09 -9.56
C ARG A 335 -7.79 -24.05 -8.87
N PRO A 336 -7.03 -25.15 -8.87
CA PRO A 336 -5.76 -25.25 -8.15
C PRO A 336 -4.63 -24.57 -8.93
N LEU A 337 -4.75 -23.26 -9.15
CA LEU A 337 -3.74 -22.45 -9.82
C LEU A 337 -3.92 -20.96 -9.46
N GLY A 338 -2.86 -20.20 -9.65
CA GLY A 338 -2.83 -18.76 -9.49
C GLY A 338 -2.46 -18.34 -8.07
N ASP A 339 -2.28 -17.03 -7.89
CA ASP A 339 -1.78 -16.40 -6.68
C ASP A 339 -2.48 -16.91 -5.40
N THR A 340 -3.80 -16.87 -5.37
CA THR A 340 -4.60 -17.34 -4.21
C THR A 340 -4.31 -18.80 -3.87
N PHE A 341 -4.28 -19.71 -4.86
CA PHE A 341 -3.96 -21.11 -4.59
C PHE A 341 -2.52 -21.29 -4.11
N ASP A 342 -1.57 -20.62 -4.78
CA ASP A 342 -0.15 -20.82 -4.55
C ASP A 342 0.29 -20.26 -3.20
N ILE A 343 -0.20 -19.05 -2.81
CA ILE A 343 0.25 -18.32 -1.64
C ILE A 343 -0.73 -18.46 -0.48
N ASP A 344 -2.02 -18.12 -0.65
CA ASP A 344 -2.97 -18.11 0.46
C ASP A 344 -3.28 -19.52 0.96
N PHE A 345 -3.15 -20.55 0.08
CA PHE A 345 -3.44 -21.93 0.45
C PHE A 345 -2.17 -22.78 0.60
N VAL A 346 -1.38 -22.96 -0.48
CA VAL A 346 -0.27 -23.93 -0.45
C VAL A 346 0.88 -23.44 0.41
N ALA A 347 1.31 -22.17 0.29
CA ALA A 347 2.37 -21.64 1.16
C ALA A 347 1.93 -21.59 2.61
N HIS A 348 0.65 -21.35 2.90
CA HIS A 348 0.06 -21.38 4.24
C HIS A 348 0.13 -22.79 4.86
N GLU A 349 -0.42 -23.80 4.18
CA GLU A 349 -0.43 -25.18 4.71
C GLU A 349 0.99 -25.75 4.83
N MET A 350 1.87 -25.49 3.86
CA MET A 350 3.27 -25.87 3.99
C MET A 350 4.00 -25.08 5.07
N GLY A 351 3.60 -23.83 5.34
CA GLY A 351 4.05 -23.05 6.50
C GLY A 351 3.73 -23.75 7.83
N HIS A 352 2.53 -24.32 7.96
CA HIS A 352 2.17 -25.17 9.11
C HIS A 352 3.04 -26.44 9.19
N GLN A 353 3.23 -27.14 8.08
CA GLN A 353 4.10 -28.31 8.05
C GLN A 353 5.53 -27.99 8.47
N LEU A 354 6.02 -26.75 8.17
CA LEU A 354 7.33 -26.27 8.61
C LEU A 354 7.36 -25.78 10.05
N GLY A 355 6.21 -25.52 10.70
CA GLY A 355 6.11 -25.18 12.11
C GLY A 355 5.44 -23.86 12.47
N GLY A 356 4.91 -23.11 11.50
CA GLY A 356 4.14 -21.89 11.72
C GLY A 356 2.75 -22.20 12.27
N THR A 357 2.25 -21.38 13.20
CA THR A 357 0.86 -21.37 13.66
C THR A 357 0.15 -20.12 13.13
N HIS A 358 -1.18 -20.07 13.24
CA HIS A 358 -1.95 -18.91 12.78
C HIS A 358 -1.60 -17.64 13.55
N THR A 359 -1.69 -16.49 12.85
CA THR A 359 -1.32 -15.17 13.38
C THR A 359 -2.51 -14.25 13.63
N PHE A 360 -3.68 -14.57 13.08
CA PHE A 360 -4.91 -13.78 13.21
C PHE A 360 -5.43 -13.73 14.65
N SER A 361 -6.20 -12.68 14.99
CA SER A 361 -6.80 -12.53 16.32
C SER A 361 -8.33 -12.52 16.34
N TYR A 362 -9.01 -12.66 15.19
CA TYR A 362 -10.49 -12.70 15.19
C TYR A 362 -11.04 -13.88 15.98
N LYS A 363 -10.26 -14.95 16.12
CA LYS A 363 -10.57 -16.14 16.89
C LYS A 363 -9.36 -16.52 17.75
N SER A 364 -9.58 -17.00 18.96
CA SER A 364 -8.49 -17.51 19.80
C SER A 364 -8.28 -19.00 19.55
N GLU A 365 -7.05 -19.41 19.29
CA GLU A 365 -6.64 -20.81 19.16
C GLU A 365 -5.72 -21.27 20.31
N GLY A 366 -5.42 -20.34 21.23
CA GLY A 366 -4.65 -20.66 22.44
C GLY A 366 -3.14 -20.85 22.22
N THR A 367 -2.65 -20.57 21.01
CA THR A 367 -1.23 -20.75 20.63
C THR A 367 -0.32 -19.65 21.16
N GLY A 368 -0.88 -18.48 21.51
CA GLY A 368 -0.11 -17.29 21.89
C GLY A 368 0.50 -16.54 20.70
N THR A 369 0.01 -16.78 19.49
CA THR A 369 0.51 -16.19 18.24
C THR A 369 -0.48 -15.28 17.55
N GLN A 370 -1.56 -14.89 18.22
CA GLN A 370 -2.62 -14.01 17.72
C GLN A 370 -2.14 -12.54 17.73
N TYR A 371 -1.13 -12.18 16.94
CA TYR A 371 -0.52 -10.84 16.91
C TYR A 371 -0.83 -10.02 15.67
N GLU A 372 -1.76 -10.47 14.82
CA GLU A 372 -2.33 -9.65 13.76
C GLU A 372 -3.80 -9.32 14.06
N PRO A 373 -4.26 -8.05 13.92
CA PRO A 373 -5.64 -7.68 14.18
C PRO A 373 -6.59 -8.32 13.15
N GLY A 374 -7.81 -8.64 13.56
CA GLY A 374 -8.82 -9.23 12.68
C GLY A 374 -8.35 -10.52 12.02
N SER A 375 -8.49 -10.59 10.70
CA SER A 375 -8.01 -11.70 9.86
C SER A 375 -6.48 -11.80 9.78
N GLY A 376 -5.76 -10.72 10.10
CA GLY A 376 -4.37 -10.58 9.69
C GLY A 376 -4.22 -10.43 8.17
N SER A 377 -2.98 -10.29 7.70
CA SER A 377 -2.67 -10.12 6.28
C SER A 377 -1.44 -10.90 5.80
N THR A 378 -0.66 -11.50 6.70
CA THR A 378 0.53 -12.30 6.33
C THR A 378 0.14 -13.73 5.93
N ILE A 379 1.07 -14.52 5.40
CA ILE A 379 0.80 -15.88 4.89
C ILE A 379 0.13 -16.78 5.92
N MET A 380 0.54 -16.72 7.20
CA MET A 380 -0.07 -17.55 8.25
C MET A 380 -1.33 -16.94 8.85
N ALA A 381 -1.89 -15.91 8.24
CA ALA A 381 -3.16 -15.28 8.60
C ALA A 381 -4.31 -15.77 7.71
N TYR A 382 -5.50 -15.17 7.85
CA TYR A 382 -6.73 -15.58 7.16
C TYR A 382 -7.35 -14.42 6.37
N ALA A 383 -6.53 -13.69 5.59
CA ALA A 383 -7.02 -12.61 4.75
C ALA A 383 -8.09 -13.11 3.74
N GLY A 384 -9.21 -12.41 3.68
CA GLY A 384 -10.32 -12.74 2.78
C GLY A 384 -11.24 -13.88 3.23
N VAL A 385 -11.10 -14.39 4.48
CA VAL A 385 -11.78 -15.60 4.95
C VAL A 385 -12.71 -15.35 6.13
N THR A 386 -12.61 -14.22 6.81
CA THR A 386 -13.26 -13.96 8.09
C THR A 386 -14.53 -13.10 8.00
N ASP A 387 -15.00 -12.82 6.80
CA ASP A 387 -16.18 -11.98 6.50
C ASP A 387 -16.06 -10.54 7.06
N ASP A 388 -16.55 -10.30 8.30
CA ASP A 388 -16.62 -8.96 8.92
C ASP A 388 -15.27 -8.46 9.45
N TYR A 389 -14.26 -9.32 9.52
CA TYR A 389 -12.95 -9.00 10.14
C TYR A 389 -11.79 -9.04 9.16
N ASP A 390 -12.08 -9.06 7.86
CA ASP A 390 -11.05 -9.09 6.84
C ASP A 390 -10.36 -7.73 6.70
N ILE A 391 -9.02 -7.74 6.85
CA ILE A 391 -8.18 -6.58 6.59
C ILE A 391 -8.11 -6.32 5.08
N GLN A 392 -7.98 -7.38 4.32
CA GLN A 392 -7.86 -7.40 2.86
C GLN A 392 -8.31 -8.76 2.33
N SER A 393 -8.44 -8.87 1.01
CA SER A 393 -9.01 -10.05 0.36
C SER A 393 -8.04 -11.20 0.14
N ASN A 394 -6.74 -10.97 0.13
CA ASN A 394 -5.69 -11.95 -0.12
C ASN A 394 -4.54 -11.74 0.88
N SER A 395 -3.73 -12.75 1.13
CA SER A 395 -2.52 -12.63 1.94
C SER A 395 -1.44 -11.82 1.20
N ASP A 396 -0.63 -11.12 1.97
CA ASP A 396 0.61 -10.54 1.47
C ASP A 396 1.68 -11.63 1.32
N ASP A 397 2.58 -11.49 0.35
CA ASP A 397 3.57 -12.51 -0.03
C ASP A 397 4.78 -12.57 0.91
N TYR A 398 4.55 -12.58 2.23
CA TYR A 398 5.62 -12.71 3.22
C TYR A 398 5.13 -13.34 4.53
N PHE A 399 6.07 -13.93 5.26
CA PHE A 399 5.84 -14.40 6.61
C PHE A 399 6.12 -13.29 7.63
N SER A 400 5.27 -13.17 8.64
CA SER A 400 5.53 -12.32 9.80
C SER A 400 6.77 -12.76 10.56
N TYR A 401 7.35 -11.87 11.37
CA TYR A 401 8.45 -12.22 12.27
C TYR A 401 8.13 -13.47 13.10
N GLY A 402 6.94 -13.54 13.67
CA GLY A 402 6.57 -14.66 14.53
C GLY A 402 6.54 -15.99 13.79
N SER A 403 6.02 -16.01 12.57
CA SER A 403 6.02 -17.21 11.73
C SER A 403 7.44 -17.61 11.31
N ILE A 404 8.28 -16.66 10.92
CA ILE A 404 9.70 -16.90 10.60
C ILE A 404 10.39 -17.53 11.81
N ASN A 405 10.21 -16.94 12.99
CA ASN A 405 10.84 -17.42 14.22
C ASN A 405 10.39 -18.83 14.62
N GLN A 406 9.08 -19.12 14.53
CA GLN A 406 8.55 -20.46 14.81
C GLN A 406 9.11 -21.50 13.85
N ILE A 407 9.06 -21.23 12.56
CA ILE A 407 9.54 -22.14 11.51
C ILE A 407 11.03 -22.38 11.67
N GLN A 408 11.85 -21.34 11.84
CA GLN A 408 13.29 -21.48 12.01
C GLN A 408 13.65 -22.29 13.28
N ASN A 409 12.94 -22.07 14.39
CA ASN A 409 13.13 -22.85 15.62
C ASN A 409 12.78 -24.32 15.42
N ASN A 410 11.69 -24.64 14.71
CA ASN A 410 11.36 -26.02 14.37
C ASN A 410 12.43 -26.64 13.47
N LEU A 411 12.86 -25.91 12.42
CA LEU A 411 13.84 -26.41 11.47
C LEU A 411 15.26 -26.55 12.03
N ALA A 412 15.59 -25.83 13.10
CA ALA A 412 16.90 -25.96 13.77
C ALA A 412 17.15 -27.37 14.32
N GLY A 413 16.09 -28.05 14.76
CA GLY A 413 16.16 -29.44 15.27
C GLY A 413 16.03 -30.52 14.18
N LYS A 414 15.81 -30.17 12.92
CA LYS A 414 15.58 -31.13 11.83
C LYS A 414 16.87 -31.45 11.06
N THR A 415 17.13 -32.74 10.88
CA THR A 415 18.38 -33.22 10.23
C THR A 415 18.16 -33.91 8.88
N CYS A 416 16.92 -33.99 8.39
CA CYS A 416 16.60 -34.66 7.12
C CYS A 416 16.94 -33.83 5.88
N ALA A 417 16.98 -32.50 5.99
CA ALA A 417 17.25 -31.59 4.89
C ALA A 417 18.70 -31.71 4.38
N VAL A 418 18.88 -31.53 3.09
CA VAL A 418 20.19 -31.21 2.53
C VAL A 418 20.52 -29.76 2.89
N THR A 419 21.60 -29.56 3.61
CA THR A 419 21.99 -28.23 4.11
C THR A 419 23.19 -27.71 3.34
N THR A 420 23.08 -26.50 2.80
CA THR A 420 24.15 -25.79 2.09
C THR A 420 24.55 -24.54 2.87
N PRO A 421 25.84 -24.30 3.17
CA PRO A 421 26.27 -23.07 3.81
C PRO A 421 25.96 -21.83 2.95
N ILE A 422 25.42 -20.78 3.55
CA ILE A 422 25.22 -19.48 2.93
C ILE A 422 26.44 -18.61 3.22
N THR A 423 27.07 -18.09 2.17
CA THR A 423 28.23 -17.21 2.30
C THR A 423 27.85 -15.76 2.62
N ASN A 424 26.69 -15.33 2.13
CA ASN A 424 26.11 -14.04 2.44
C ASN A 424 25.86 -13.89 3.94
N ASN A 425 26.11 -12.72 4.51
CA ASN A 425 25.81 -12.43 5.92
C ASN A 425 24.39 -11.90 6.06
N PRO A 426 23.70 -12.18 7.17
CA PRO A 426 22.42 -11.55 7.44
C PRO A 426 22.58 -10.03 7.58
N PRO A 427 21.58 -9.24 7.21
CA PRO A 427 21.59 -7.80 7.44
C PRO A 427 21.70 -7.49 8.93
N VAL A 428 22.40 -6.41 9.28
CA VAL A 428 22.48 -5.90 10.64
C VAL A 428 21.31 -4.96 10.87
N ILE A 429 20.39 -5.33 11.76
CA ILE A 429 19.17 -4.58 12.05
C ILE A 429 19.23 -4.03 13.47
N ASN A 430 18.74 -2.79 13.64
CA ASN A 430 18.63 -2.13 14.93
C ASN A 430 17.27 -1.41 15.01
N ALA A 431 16.40 -1.89 15.88
CA ALA A 431 15.07 -1.33 16.15
C ALA A 431 15.11 -0.01 16.95
N GLY A 432 16.24 0.35 17.51
CA GLY A 432 16.41 1.53 18.35
C GLY A 432 16.27 1.23 19.84
N LEU A 433 15.90 2.24 20.61
CA LEU A 433 15.74 2.18 22.06
C LEU A 433 14.31 1.90 22.45
N ASP A 434 14.08 1.49 23.69
CA ASP A 434 12.76 1.45 24.30
C ASP A 434 12.31 2.86 24.68
N TYR A 435 11.01 3.15 24.48
CA TYR A 435 10.45 4.47 24.73
C TYR A 435 9.22 4.43 25.63
N THR A 436 9.03 5.53 26.37
CA THR A 436 7.76 5.81 27.06
C THR A 436 7.08 6.98 26.35
N ILE A 437 5.86 6.76 25.87
CA ILE A 437 5.07 7.73 25.11
C ILE A 437 3.76 8.07 25.86
N PRO A 438 3.13 9.23 25.56
CA PRO A 438 1.85 9.59 26.18
C PRO A 438 0.69 8.82 25.53
N ILE A 439 -0.45 8.72 26.27
CA ILE A 439 -1.71 8.20 25.72
C ILE A 439 -2.21 9.05 24.55
N SER A 440 -3.03 8.44 23.68
CA SER A 440 -3.77 9.10 22.60
C SER A 440 -2.92 9.99 21.69
N THR A 441 -1.69 9.62 21.47
CA THR A 441 -0.71 10.40 20.71
C THR A 441 -0.03 9.51 19.67
N PRO A 442 0.05 9.94 18.39
CA PRO A 442 0.74 9.18 17.35
C PRO A 442 2.26 9.20 17.59
N PHE A 443 2.92 8.17 17.08
CA PHE A 443 4.36 8.01 17.22
C PHE A 443 4.99 7.44 15.93
N VAL A 444 6.30 7.50 15.82
CA VAL A 444 7.06 6.99 14.68
C VAL A 444 8.14 6.03 15.15
N LEU A 445 8.14 4.82 14.62
CA LEU A 445 9.21 3.85 14.80
C LEU A 445 10.29 4.12 13.74
N THR A 446 11.53 4.27 14.20
CA THR A 446 12.67 4.52 13.31
C THR A 446 13.78 3.55 13.66
N GLY A 447 14.00 2.58 12.78
CA GLY A 447 15.11 1.66 12.87
C GLY A 447 16.27 2.04 11.96
N THR A 448 17.28 1.22 11.98
CA THR A 448 18.39 1.28 11.02
C THR A 448 18.75 -0.13 10.56
N GLY A 449 19.28 -0.24 9.35
CA GLY A 449 19.80 -1.49 8.84
C GLY A 449 21.00 -1.26 7.92
N SER A 450 21.91 -2.21 7.89
CA SER A 450 23.01 -2.25 6.93
C SER A 450 23.29 -3.70 6.55
N ASP A 451 23.67 -3.89 5.31
CA ASP A 451 24.07 -5.21 4.80
C ASP A 451 25.59 -5.26 4.68
N PRO A 452 26.26 -6.30 5.22
CA PRO A 452 27.71 -6.41 5.16
C PRO A 452 28.28 -6.50 3.73
N GLU A 453 27.54 -7.06 2.80
CA GLU A 453 27.88 -7.18 1.38
C GLU A 453 27.39 -6.00 0.54
N GLY A 454 26.58 -5.11 1.15
CA GLY A 454 26.02 -3.93 0.48
C GLY A 454 24.76 -4.21 -0.32
N ASN A 455 24.08 -5.32 -0.04
CA ASN A 455 22.79 -5.64 -0.66
C ASN A 455 21.69 -4.66 -0.18
N SER A 456 20.69 -4.44 -1.02
CA SER A 456 19.50 -3.70 -0.61
C SER A 456 18.72 -4.48 0.43
N ILE A 457 18.13 -3.76 1.38
CA ILE A 457 17.33 -4.35 2.46
C ILE A 457 15.89 -3.84 2.37
N THR A 458 14.93 -4.73 2.60
CA THR A 458 13.56 -4.35 2.90
C THR A 458 13.25 -4.54 4.37
N TYR A 459 12.37 -3.70 4.92
CA TYR A 459 12.06 -3.64 6.34
C TYR A 459 10.58 -3.83 6.60
N THR A 460 10.25 -4.55 7.66
CA THR A 460 8.87 -4.70 8.16
C THR A 460 8.85 -4.43 9.65
N TRP A 461 8.07 -3.41 10.08
CA TRP A 461 7.72 -3.22 11.46
C TRP A 461 6.42 -3.96 11.79
N GLU A 462 6.42 -4.79 12.82
CA GLU A 462 5.28 -5.56 13.26
C GLU A 462 5.09 -5.43 14.76
N GLN A 463 3.82 -5.34 15.21
CA GLN A 463 3.51 -5.48 16.62
C GLN A 463 3.46 -6.97 16.98
N PHE A 464 4.08 -7.34 18.09
CA PHE A 464 4.23 -8.73 18.54
C PHE A 464 3.60 -8.93 19.92
N ASP A 465 2.32 -8.54 20.04
CA ASP A 465 1.52 -8.72 21.26
C ASP A 465 0.35 -9.64 20.96
N SER A 466 0.29 -10.79 21.60
CA SER A 466 -0.77 -11.76 21.36
C SER A 466 -2.10 -11.31 21.97
N ALA A 467 -3.18 -11.45 21.22
CA ALA A 467 -4.53 -11.30 21.74
C ALA A 467 -4.88 -12.47 22.67
N VAL A 468 -5.35 -12.16 23.87
CA VAL A 468 -5.78 -13.15 24.86
C VAL A 468 -7.30 -13.12 25.03
N THR A 469 -7.89 -11.91 25.12
CA THR A 469 -9.31 -11.70 25.36
C THR A 469 -10.00 -10.93 24.20
N THR A 470 -9.24 -10.26 23.35
CA THR A 470 -9.75 -9.38 22.30
C THR A 470 -9.96 -10.11 20.97
N THR A 471 -10.94 -11.02 20.94
CA THR A 471 -11.33 -11.80 19.77
C THR A 471 -12.66 -11.32 19.18
N GLY A 472 -13.08 -11.84 18.03
CA GLY A 472 -14.30 -11.47 17.31
C GLY A 472 -14.37 -9.97 17.04
N ALA A 473 -15.46 -9.32 17.38
CA ALA A 473 -15.63 -7.87 17.19
C ALA A 473 -14.60 -7.01 17.93
N ASN A 474 -13.92 -7.56 18.94
CA ASN A 474 -12.84 -6.89 19.67
C ASN A 474 -11.45 -7.16 19.07
N SER A 475 -11.34 -7.96 18.02
CA SER A 475 -10.05 -8.19 17.34
C SER A 475 -9.57 -6.99 16.53
N ILE A 476 -10.47 -6.08 16.12
CA ILE A 476 -10.13 -4.84 15.44
C ILE A 476 -9.33 -3.89 16.36
N ALA A 477 -8.76 -2.83 15.78
CA ALA A 477 -8.06 -1.82 16.58
C ALA A 477 -9.03 -0.83 17.22
N TYR A 478 -8.82 -0.52 18.50
CA TYR A 478 -9.55 0.54 19.22
C TYR A 478 -8.74 1.06 20.40
N ALA A 479 -8.94 2.33 20.78
CA ALA A 479 -8.07 3.05 21.69
C ALA A 479 -7.99 2.46 23.12
N THR A 480 -9.04 1.80 23.61
CA THR A 480 -9.08 1.18 24.96
C THR A 480 -8.78 -0.31 24.96
N LYS A 481 -8.21 -0.84 23.87
CA LYS A 481 -7.94 -2.28 23.73
C LYS A 481 -6.96 -2.77 24.81
N PRO A 482 -7.36 -3.75 25.66
CA PRO A 482 -6.54 -4.14 26.81
C PRO A 482 -5.36 -5.03 26.42
N ASP A 483 -5.51 -5.91 25.46
CA ASP A 483 -4.47 -6.85 25.01
C ASP A 483 -4.49 -7.04 23.48
N GLY A 484 -3.47 -7.73 22.94
CA GLY A 484 -3.34 -8.02 21.53
C GLY A 484 -2.92 -6.83 20.67
N PRO A 485 -2.86 -7.06 19.36
CA PRO A 485 -2.34 -6.08 18.39
C PRO A 485 -3.30 -4.90 18.20
N MET A 486 -2.72 -3.72 18.08
CA MET A 486 -3.40 -2.46 17.75
C MET A 486 -3.01 -1.94 16.37
N PHE A 487 -2.01 -2.53 15.72
CA PHE A 487 -1.48 -2.11 14.42
C PHE A 487 -1.34 -3.34 13.52
N ARG A 488 -1.89 -3.24 12.29
CA ARG A 488 -1.76 -4.30 11.28
C ARG A 488 -0.32 -4.43 10.77
N SER A 489 0.01 -5.55 10.17
CA SER A 489 1.23 -5.69 9.37
C SER A 489 1.08 -5.02 8.00
N PHE A 490 2.20 -4.55 7.42
CA PHE A 490 2.28 -4.02 6.06
C PHE A 490 3.42 -4.70 5.30
N PRO A 491 3.31 -4.81 3.96
CA PRO A 491 4.38 -5.34 3.13
C PRO A 491 5.74 -4.66 3.40
N PRO A 492 6.85 -5.40 3.21
CA PRO A 492 8.19 -4.85 3.40
C PRO A 492 8.46 -3.62 2.52
N THR A 493 9.09 -2.58 3.10
CA THR A 493 9.48 -1.34 2.40
C THR A 493 10.98 -1.10 2.47
N SER A 494 11.54 -0.20 1.65
CA SER A 494 12.95 0.20 1.70
C SER A 494 13.27 1.10 2.91
N SER A 495 12.24 1.69 3.51
CA SER A 495 12.41 2.59 4.65
C SER A 495 12.24 1.85 5.98
N PRO A 496 13.21 1.96 6.91
CA PRO A 496 13.06 1.42 8.26
C PRO A 496 12.20 2.32 9.17
N VAL A 497 11.38 3.21 8.60
CA VAL A 497 10.52 4.15 9.31
C VAL A 497 9.07 3.78 9.15
N ARG A 498 8.32 3.68 10.25
CA ARG A 498 6.88 3.46 10.24
C ARG A 498 6.15 4.37 11.20
N TYR A 499 5.16 5.08 10.70
CA TYR A 499 4.25 5.90 11.51
C TYR A 499 3.12 5.04 12.07
N MET A 500 2.76 5.29 13.33
CA MET A 500 1.74 4.57 14.11
C MET A 500 0.65 5.53 14.62
N PRO A 501 -0.57 5.53 14.07
CA PRO A 501 -1.00 4.83 12.87
C PRO A 501 -0.37 5.42 11.59
N ALA A 502 -0.72 4.83 10.43
CA ALA A 502 -0.24 5.30 9.13
C ALA A 502 -0.32 6.83 9.00
N PHE A 503 0.73 7.46 8.47
CA PHE A 503 0.86 8.92 8.48
C PHE A 503 -0.30 9.61 7.74
N SER A 504 -0.82 9.01 6.67
CA SER A 504 -2.01 9.48 5.95
C SER A 504 -3.25 9.55 6.86
N SER A 505 -3.43 8.61 7.78
CA SER A 505 -4.51 8.64 8.77
C SER A 505 -4.33 9.79 9.76
N VAL A 506 -3.11 10.02 10.23
CA VAL A 506 -2.79 11.13 11.16
C VAL A 506 -3.03 12.49 10.48
N LEU A 507 -2.65 12.65 9.21
CA LEU A 507 -2.92 13.86 8.41
C LEU A 507 -4.43 14.16 8.29
N ASN A 508 -5.26 13.11 8.30
CA ASN A 508 -6.72 13.19 8.28
C ASN A 508 -7.35 13.22 9.69
N ASN A 509 -6.55 13.44 10.73
CA ASN A 509 -6.97 13.45 12.15
C ASN A 509 -7.59 12.11 12.64
N GLN A 510 -7.29 11.00 11.96
CA GLN A 510 -7.77 9.67 12.30
C GLN A 510 -6.68 8.92 13.08
N LEU A 511 -6.72 9.02 14.41
CA LEU A 511 -5.82 8.30 15.31
C LEU A 511 -6.30 6.88 15.62
N THR A 512 -7.51 6.54 15.19
CA THR A 512 -8.11 5.20 15.26
C THR A 512 -8.78 4.92 13.92
N THR A 513 -8.40 3.85 13.30
CA THR A 513 -9.05 3.23 12.14
C THR A 513 -9.45 1.81 12.54
N THR A 514 -10.09 1.04 11.65
CA THR A 514 -10.45 -0.36 11.93
C THR A 514 -9.22 -1.22 12.27
N TRP A 515 -8.06 -0.91 11.70
CA TRP A 515 -6.88 -1.78 11.75
C TRP A 515 -5.66 -1.16 12.42
N GLU A 516 -5.74 0.10 12.83
CA GLU A 516 -4.67 0.79 13.56
C GLU A 516 -5.24 1.77 14.58
N SER A 517 -4.74 1.80 15.80
CA SER A 517 -5.18 2.75 16.83
C SER A 517 -4.07 3.06 17.82
N VAL A 518 -3.96 4.35 18.20
CA VAL A 518 -3.16 4.73 19.36
C VAL A 518 -3.90 4.33 20.66
N SER A 519 -3.15 3.97 21.70
CA SER A 519 -3.75 3.60 22.99
C SER A 519 -4.15 4.84 23.80
N SER A 520 -5.36 4.83 24.36
CA SER A 520 -5.83 5.80 25.36
C SER A 520 -5.68 5.31 26.80
N ILE A 521 -5.12 4.12 26.99
CA ILE A 521 -4.87 3.51 28.30
C ILE A 521 -3.38 3.18 28.45
N ALA A 522 -2.91 3.02 29.68
CA ALA A 522 -1.57 2.51 29.95
C ALA A 522 -1.40 1.11 29.39
N LYS A 523 -0.35 0.89 28.61
CA LYS A 523 -0.10 -0.37 27.91
C LYS A 523 1.38 -0.49 27.56
N THR A 524 1.89 -1.72 27.57
CA THR A 524 3.19 -2.04 26.96
C THR A 524 2.91 -2.68 25.60
N MET A 525 3.61 -2.22 24.58
CA MET A 525 3.55 -2.74 23.22
C MET A 525 4.95 -3.17 22.78
N ASN A 526 5.03 -4.39 22.23
CA ASN A 526 6.28 -4.95 21.74
C ASN A 526 6.29 -4.85 20.22
N PHE A 527 7.36 -4.31 19.64
CA PHE A 527 7.53 -4.17 18.21
C PHE A 527 8.79 -4.88 17.75
N THR A 528 8.75 -5.44 16.56
CA THR A 528 9.89 -6.05 15.88
C THR A 528 10.14 -5.36 14.56
N LEU A 529 11.41 -5.18 14.23
CA LEU A 529 11.89 -4.73 12.92
C LEU A 529 12.60 -5.89 12.24
N THR A 530 12.00 -6.44 11.21
CA THR A 530 12.61 -7.49 10.39
C THR A 530 13.19 -6.88 9.12
N GLY A 531 14.49 -7.08 8.91
CA GLY A 531 15.19 -6.77 7.66
C GLY A 531 15.40 -8.01 6.81
N ARG A 532 15.15 -7.89 5.50
CA ARG A 532 15.35 -8.93 4.47
C ARG A 532 16.28 -8.41 3.41
N ASP A 533 17.37 -9.10 3.13
CA ASP A 533 18.27 -8.72 2.04
C ASP A 533 17.72 -9.17 0.68
N ILE A 534 18.02 -8.38 -0.35
CA ILE A 534 17.62 -8.69 -1.73
C ILE A 534 18.84 -9.31 -2.44
N THR A 535 18.85 -10.64 -2.49
CA THR A 535 19.95 -11.41 -3.05
C THR A 535 19.44 -12.53 -3.96
N ALA A 536 20.33 -13.25 -4.59
CA ALA A 536 19.97 -14.41 -5.41
C ALA A 536 19.45 -15.57 -4.52
N GLU A 537 18.64 -16.47 -5.12
CA GLU A 537 18.18 -17.70 -4.44
C GLU A 537 19.30 -18.46 -3.76
N GLY A 538 19.01 -19.02 -2.62
CA GLY A 538 19.95 -19.78 -1.81
C GLY A 538 20.93 -18.93 -1.03
N THR A 539 20.79 -17.61 -1.08
CA THR A 539 21.64 -16.68 -0.34
C THR A 539 20.88 -15.64 0.47
N ALA A 540 19.56 -15.51 0.29
CA ALA A 540 18.73 -14.57 1.03
C ALA A 540 18.70 -14.88 2.52
N GLN A 541 18.75 -13.83 3.32
CA GLN A 541 18.67 -13.93 4.77
C GLN A 541 17.81 -12.83 5.38
N THR A 542 17.25 -13.13 6.52
CA THR A 542 16.51 -12.18 7.34
C THR A 542 17.23 -11.98 8.67
N ASN A 543 17.04 -10.83 9.29
CA ASN A 543 17.41 -10.60 10.68
C ASN A 543 16.39 -9.67 11.33
N THR A 544 16.22 -9.82 12.64
CA THR A 544 15.21 -9.07 13.38
C THR A 544 15.80 -8.50 14.66
N ASP A 545 15.42 -7.27 15.00
CA ASP A 545 15.64 -6.66 16.31
C ASP A 545 14.29 -6.18 16.87
N ALA A 546 14.20 -5.96 18.18
CA ALA A 546 12.97 -5.65 18.88
C ALA A 546 13.11 -4.41 19.74
N MET A 547 11.98 -3.71 19.96
CA MET A 547 11.88 -2.59 20.88
C MET A 547 10.56 -2.62 21.64
N VAL A 548 10.52 -1.95 22.79
CA VAL A 548 9.35 -1.81 23.65
C VAL A 548 8.87 -0.37 23.67
N VAL A 549 7.57 -0.17 23.46
CA VAL A 549 6.90 1.13 23.64
C VAL A 549 5.93 1.03 24.80
N THR A 550 6.18 1.80 25.86
CA THR A 550 5.32 1.89 27.03
C THR A 550 4.44 3.12 26.93
N VAL A 551 3.12 2.95 26.92
CA VAL A 551 2.14 4.03 26.94
C VAL A 551 1.86 4.45 28.37
N SER A 552 2.11 5.70 28.72
CA SER A 552 1.92 6.25 30.06
C SER A 552 0.58 6.98 30.19
N ALA A 553 -0.31 6.50 31.05
CA ALA A 553 -1.56 7.20 31.36
C ALA A 553 -1.35 8.49 32.20
N ALA A 554 -0.15 8.73 32.73
CA ALA A 554 0.17 9.94 33.47
C ALA A 554 0.45 11.16 32.57
N ALA A 555 0.62 10.96 31.25
CA ALA A 555 0.93 11.98 30.27
C ALA A 555 0.07 11.83 29.00
N GLY A 556 -0.28 12.97 28.39
CA GLY A 556 -0.98 13.01 27.12
C GLY A 556 -2.49 13.33 27.22
N PRO A 557 -3.17 13.55 26.09
CA PRO A 557 -2.58 13.56 24.74
C PRO A 557 -1.65 14.77 24.49
N PHE A 558 -0.63 14.59 23.67
CA PHE A 558 0.19 15.66 23.12
C PHE A 558 -0.41 16.11 21.80
N ALA A 559 -0.76 17.39 21.67
CA ALA A 559 -1.50 17.87 20.51
C ALA A 559 -1.19 19.33 20.20
N VAL A 560 -1.05 19.70 18.93
CA VAL A 560 -0.98 21.10 18.48
C VAL A 560 -2.37 21.73 18.66
N THR A 561 -2.43 22.87 19.33
CA THR A 561 -3.67 23.61 19.63
C THR A 561 -3.83 24.86 18.77
N SER A 562 -2.74 25.43 18.26
CA SER A 562 -2.78 26.50 17.26
C SER A 562 -3.01 25.92 15.85
N GLN A 563 -3.33 26.78 14.88
CA GLN A 563 -3.68 26.42 13.48
C GLN A 563 -4.75 25.31 13.41
N SER A 564 -5.77 25.44 14.25
CA SER A 564 -6.91 24.50 14.32
C SER A 564 -8.19 25.07 13.72
N ALA A 565 -8.21 26.37 13.40
CA ALA A 565 -9.33 27.06 12.77
C ALA A 565 -9.15 27.09 11.24
N ASP A 566 -10.28 27.23 10.54
CA ASP A 566 -10.28 27.49 9.11
C ASP A 566 -9.76 28.88 8.77
N ASN A 567 -9.26 29.05 7.55
CA ASN A 567 -8.79 30.31 6.99
C ASN A 567 -7.60 30.94 7.69
N VAL A 568 -6.85 30.18 8.49
CA VAL A 568 -5.58 30.64 9.06
C VAL A 568 -4.59 30.87 7.94
N SER A 569 -3.99 32.05 7.94
CA SER A 569 -2.89 32.39 7.07
C SER A 569 -1.83 33.21 7.82
N TRP A 570 -0.57 32.94 7.50
CA TRP A 570 0.55 33.67 8.07
C TRP A 570 1.21 34.57 7.03
N GLU A 571 1.55 35.76 7.45
CA GLU A 571 2.36 36.67 6.65
C GLU A 571 3.84 36.24 6.73
N ARG A 572 4.54 36.32 5.59
CA ARG A 572 6.00 36.06 5.54
C ARG A 572 6.76 37.13 6.30
N GLY A 573 7.76 36.75 7.05
CA GLY A 573 8.53 37.67 7.89
C GLY A 573 7.82 38.06 9.19
N SER A 574 6.63 37.55 9.48
CA SER A 574 5.89 37.84 10.72
C SER A 574 6.28 36.92 11.86
N ALA A 575 6.09 37.40 13.08
CA ALA A 575 6.20 36.59 14.28
C ALA A 575 4.85 35.87 14.55
N GLN A 576 4.91 34.56 14.79
CA GLN A 576 3.73 33.72 15.04
C GLN A 576 3.91 32.94 16.33
N THR A 577 2.86 32.88 17.17
CA THR A 577 2.87 32.03 18.35
C THR A 577 2.22 30.70 18.05
N ILE A 578 2.97 29.61 18.25
CA ILE A 578 2.52 28.22 18.11
C ILE A 578 2.25 27.68 19.50
N THR A 579 1.10 27.02 19.68
CA THR A 579 0.70 26.46 20.98
C THR A 579 0.37 24.97 20.86
N TRP A 580 0.62 24.22 21.93
CA TRP A 580 0.34 22.81 22.06
C TRP A 580 -0.07 22.41 23.49
N SER A 581 -0.77 21.28 23.61
CA SER A 581 -1.11 20.70 24.91
C SER A 581 0.05 19.85 25.40
N VAL A 582 0.66 20.26 26.51
CA VAL A 582 1.78 19.52 27.13
C VAL A 582 1.27 18.29 27.89
N ASN A 583 0.23 18.45 28.73
CA ASN A 583 -0.40 17.36 29.50
C ASN A 583 0.64 16.40 30.13
N ASN A 584 1.59 16.96 30.91
CA ASN A 584 2.70 16.26 31.57
C ASN A 584 3.69 15.53 30.63
N THR A 585 3.61 15.71 29.33
CA THR A 585 4.54 15.03 28.40
C THR A 585 5.99 15.49 28.57
N ASN A 586 6.22 16.70 29.07
CA ASN A 586 7.55 17.22 29.39
C ASN A 586 8.27 16.47 30.52
N THR A 587 7.55 15.63 31.29
CA THR A 587 8.13 14.77 32.33
C THR A 587 8.61 13.41 31.79
N LEU A 588 8.22 13.03 30.56
CA LEU A 588 8.65 11.80 29.96
C LEU A 588 10.11 11.86 29.53
N PRO A 589 10.88 10.75 29.57
CA PRO A 589 12.25 10.71 29.14
C PRO A 589 12.41 11.29 27.72
N GLY A 590 13.40 12.17 27.52
CA GLY A 590 13.69 12.78 26.20
C GLY A 590 12.70 13.81 25.72
N SER A 591 11.73 14.27 26.55
CA SER A 591 10.60 15.10 26.14
C SER A 591 10.54 16.48 26.83
N SER A 592 11.57 16.89 27.57
CA SER A 592 11.64 18.20 28.18
C SER A 592 11.68 19.34 27.16
N ASN A 593 12.22 19.06 25.97
CA ASN A 593 12.33 20.01 24.87
C ASN A 593 11.72 19.41 23.59
N VAL A 594 11.27 20.30 22.70
CA VAL A 594 10.66 19.93 21.42
C VAL A 594 11.29 20.66 20.23
N ASN A 595 11.14 20.13 19.05
CA ASN A 595 11.38 20.80 17.78
C ASN A 595 10.03 21.16 17.14
N ILE A 596 9.97 22.29 16.46
CA ILE A 596 8.81 22.73 15.68
C ILE A 596 9.24 22.83 14.23
N ARG A 597 8.60 22.08 13.37
CA ARG A 597 8.88 22.02 11.94
C ARG A 597 7.67 22.44 11.13
N LEU A 598 7.94 22.97 9.95
CA LEU A 598 6.93 23.42 8.98
C LEU A 598 7.06 22.64 7.68
N SER A 599 5.92 22.21 7.20
CA SER A 599 5.68 21.67 5.86
C SER A 599 4.99 22.72 5.01
N LEU A 600 5.33 22.75 3.71
CA LEU A 600 4.68 23.58 2.68
C LEU A 600 3.91 22.69 1.66
N ASP A 601 3.94 21.39 1.81
CA ASP A 601 3.45 20.37 0.87
C ASP A 601 2.33 19.48 1.45
N GLY A 602 1.62 19.99 2.44
CA GLY A 602 0.49 19.26 3.08
C GLY A 602 0.90 18.30 4.17
N GLY A 603 2.17 18.27 4.55
CA GLY A 603 2.72 17.35 5.55
C GLY A 603 3.50 16.18 4.94
N LEU A 604 3.74 16.17 3.64
CA LEU A 604 4.56 15.12 3.02
C LEU A 604 6.01 15.22 3.46
N THR A 605 6.53 16.45 3.60
CA THR A 605 7.86 16.71 4.14
C THR A 605 7.86 17.89 5.12
N PHE A 606 8.83 17.91 6.06
CA PHE A 606 8.98 18.97 7.07
C PHE A 606 10.42 19.55 7.06
N PRO A 607 10.87 20.16 5.95
CA PRO A 607 12.26 20.60 5.82
C PRO A 607 12.57 21.85 6.61
N THR A 608 11.58 22.69 6.93
CA THR A 608 11.80 23.97 7.58
C THR A 608 11.69 23.84 9.10
N VAL A 609 12.78 24.07 9.81
CA VAL A 609 12.81 24.15 11.28
C VAL A 609 12.45 25.56 11.70
N LEU A 610 11.33 25.73 12.43
CA LEU A 610 10.89 27.01 12.97
C LEU A 610 11.47 27.27 14.37
N ALA A 611 11.54 26.21 15.20
CA ALA A 611 12.24 26.24 16.48
C ALA A 611 12.92 24.89 16.72
N SER A 612 14.09 24.90 17.30
CA SER A 612 14.88 23.71 17.63
C SER A 612 15.22 23.71 19.11
N ASN A 613 14.94 22.56 19.75
CA ASN A 613 15.28 22.33 21.15
C ASN A 613 14.69 23.40 22.11
N THR A 614 13.46 23.87 21.84
CA THR A 614 12.72 24.76 22.69
C THR A 614 12.07 24.02 23.87
N LEU A 615 11.69 24.70 24.95
CA LEU A 615 11.05 24.04 26.08
C LEU A 615 9.71 23.43 25.71
N ASN A 616 9.40 22.26 26.23
CA ASN A 616 8.07 21.66 26.11
C ASN A 616 7.14 22.23 27.20
N ASP A 617 6.83 23.53 27.09
CA ASP A 617 6.00 24.29 28.04
C ASP A 617 4.63 24.71 27.48
N GLY A 618 4.36 24.39 26.20
CA GLY A 618 3.06 24.60 25.56
C GLY A 618 3.00 25.79 24.62
N SER A 619 4.06 26.59 24.48
CA SER A 619 4.03 27.78 23.63
C SER A 619 5.42 28.17 23.14
N GLU A 620 5.52 28.57 21.88
CA GLU A 620 6.76 29.15 21.32
C GLU A 620 6.40 30.22 20.28
N THR A 621 7.14 31.33 20.30
CA THR A 621 6.99 32.37 19.28
C THR A 621 8.12 32.25 18.27
N VAL A 622 7.75 31.97 17.01
CA VAL A 622 8.66 31.74 15.91
C VAL A 622 8.58 32.88 14.88
N LEU A 623 9.67 33.16 14.19
CA LEU A 623 9.69 34.09 13.07
C LEU A 623 9.53 33.27 11.77
N ILE A 624 8.49 33.57 10.99
CA ILE A 624 8.30 32.94 9.69
C ILE A 624 9.33 33.52 8.70
N PRO A 625 10.16 32.71 8.03
CA PRO A 625 11.16 33.23 7.12
C PRO A 625 10.55 34.12 6.02
N SER A 626 11.09 35.31 5.81
CA SER A 626 10.59 36.26 4.80
C SER A 626 10.74 35.71 3.36
N GLY A 627 11.76 34.89 3.10
CA GLY A 627 12.02 34.25 1.81
C GLY A 627 11.30 32.92 1.59
N ILE A 628 10.42 32.51 2.50
CA ILE A 628 9.71 31.23 2.35
C ILE A 628 8.76 31.26 1.13
N THR A 629 8.72 30.14 0.40
CA THR A 629 7.79 30.00 -0.73
C THR A 629 6.35 30.05 -0.23
N PRO A 630 5.47 30.91 -0.78
CA PRO A 630 4.06 30.91 -0.43
C PRO A 630 3.43 29.54 -0.69
N SER A 631 2.61 29.09 0.25
CA SER A 631 1.89 27.83 0.12
C SER A 631 0.49 27.94 0.73
N THR A 632 -0.46 27.24 0.15
CA THR A 632 -1.84 27.12 0.64
C THR A 632 -2.07 25.87 1.47
N ASN A 633 -1.06 25.02 1.58
CA ASN A 633 -1.17 23.70 2.24
C ASN A 633 -0.03 23.47 3.24
N CYS A 634 0.06 24.35 4.24
CA CYS A 634 1.07 24.25 5.28
C CYS A 634 0.60 23.37 6.43
N ARG A 635 1.56 22.66 7.05
CA ARG A 635 1.35 21.87 8.27
C ARG A 635 2.48 22.14 9.26
N LEU A 636 2.14 22.01 10.55
CA LEU A 636 3.11 22.04 11.66
C LEU A 636 3.29 20.64 12.22
N LEU A 637 4.52 20.27 12.46
CA LEU A 637 4.93 19.11 13.25
C LEU A 637 5.62 19.60 14.52
N ILE A 638 5.18 19.12 15.68
CA ILE A 638 5.87 19.28 16.96
C ILE A 638 6.28 17.89 17.44
N GLU A 639 7.56 17.71 17.69
CA GLU A 639 8.15 16.44 18.10
C GLU A 639 9.14 16.67 19.26
N PRO A 640 9.21 15.80 20.28
CA PRO A 640 10.23 15.88 21.31
C PRO A 640 11.62 15.61 20.72
N VAL A 641 12.65 16.17 21.34
CA VAL A 641 14.03 16.10 20.84
C VAL A 641 14.59 14.68 20.88
N SER A 642 14.18 13.87 21.87
CA SER A 642 14.73 12.52 22.10
C SER A 642 13.64 11.50 22.47
N ASN A 643 12.44 11.64 21.88
CA ASN A 643 11.38 10.65 21.98
C ASN A 643 10.71 10.47 20.61
N ILE A 644 9.78 9.53 20.47
CA ILE A 644 9.25 9.07 19.18
C ILE A 644 7.82 9.54 18.90
N TYR A 645 7.11 10.14 19.86
CA TYR A 645 5.77 10.67 19.62
C TYR A 645 5.82 12.04 18.95
N TYR A 646 4.72 12.43 18.31
CA TYR A 646 4.62 13.73 17.64
C TYR A 646 3.18 14.23 17.61
N ALA A 647 3.01 15.50 17.22
CA ALA A 647 1.69 16.06 16.95
C ALA A 647 1.70 16.90 15.68
N LEU A 648 0.61 16.85 14.91
CA LEU A 648 0.34 17.72 13.79
C LEU A 648 -0.80 18.68 14.12
N ASN A 649 -0.80 19.87 13.51
CA ASN A 649 -1.98 20.73 13.56
C ASN A 649 -3.13 20.10 12.76
N LYS A 650 -4.36 20.28 13.23
CA LYS A 650 -5.53 19.57 12.66
C LYS A 650 -5.92 20.04 11.27
N THR A 651 -5.79 21.34 10.99
CA THR A 651 -6.27 21.96 9.75
C THR A 651 -5.09 22.52 8.96
N PRO A 652 -4.98 22.28 7.63
CA PRO A 652 -3.99 22.95 6.80
C PRO A 652 -4.19 24.47 6.86
N PHE A 653 -3.10 25.24 6.78
CA PHE A 653 -3.15 26.69 6.77
C PHE A 653 -2.28 27.25 5.63
N ALA A 654 -2.43 28.55 5.34
CA ALA A 654 -1.68 29.19 4.27
C ALA A 654 -0.53 30.05 4.82
N ILE A 655 0.48 30.29 3.98
CA ILE A 655 1.52 31.28 4.19
C ILE A 655 1.65 32.13 2.94
N GLY A 656 1.56 33.45 3.08
CA GLY A 656 1.68 34.42 1.97
C GLY A 656 0.44 34.47 1.08
N TYR A 657 -0.73 34.07 1.57
CA TYR A 657 -2.03 34.22 0.89
C TYR A 657 -3.06 34.81 1.83
N ALA A 658 -3.93 35.69 1.32
CA ALA A 658 -5.21 35.98 1.96
C ALA A 658 -6.19 34.84 1.64
N VAL A 659 -6.85 34.31 2.65
CA VAL A 659 -7.75 33.16 2.53
C VAL A 659 -9.18 33.61 2.83
N SER A 660 -10.13 33.26 1.97
CA SER A 660 -11.55 33.49 2.21
C SER A 660 -12.36 32.23 1.88
N THR A 661 -13.37 31.95 2.71
CA THR A 661 -14.34 30.86 2.48
C THR A 661 -15.71 31.46 2.22
N SER A 662 -16.39 30.95 1.21
CA SER A 662 -17.80 31.29 0.94
C SER A 662 -18.59 30.01 0.77
N CYS A 663 -19.78 29.92 1.41
CA CYS A 663 -20.66 28.76 1.34
C CYS A 663 -21.96 29.13 0.64
N ALA A 664 -22.47 28.20 -0.17
CA ALA A 664 -23.77 28.37 -0.84
C ALA A 664 -24.56 27.05 -0.79
N THR A 665 -25.88 27.17 -0.60
CA THR A 665 -26.78 26.00 -0.58
C THR A 665 -27.53 25.90 -1.90
N TYR A 666 -27.55 24.69 -2.47
CA TYR A 666 -28.25 24.36 -3.71
C TYR A 666 -29.31 23.28 -3.41
N ASN A 667 -30.56 23.55 -3.80
CA ASN A 667 -31.69 22.68 -3.52
C ASN A 667 -31.97 21.75 -4.70
N PHE A 668 -32.07 20.47 -4.41
CA PHE A 668 -32.60 19.49 -5.35
C PHE A 668 -34.15 19.54 -5.37
N GLU A 669 -34.74 19.03 -6.43
CA GLU A 669 -36.19 18.83 -6.48
C GLU A 669 -36.62 17.87 -5.35
N GLY A 670 -37.67 18.24 -4.60
CA GLY A 670 -38.24 17.42 -3.54
C GLY A 670 -39.64 16.92 -3.88
N GLY A 671 -40.28 16.20 -2.95
CA GLY A 671 -41.64 15.70 -3.09
C GLY A 671 -41.77 14.52 -4.07
N TYR A 672 -40.75 13.69 -4.25
CA TYR A 672 -40.80 12.53 -5.12
C TYR A 672 -40.59 11.20 -4.37
N SER A 673 -41.14 10.12 -4.91
CA SER A 673 -41.01 8.78 -4.35
C SER A 673 -39.55 8.29 -4.37
N THR A 674 -39.15 7.50 -3.37
CA THR A 674 -37.85 6.80 -3.33
C THR A 674 -37.74 5.68 -4.37
N GLY A 675 -38.85 5.36 -5.06
CA GLY A 675 -38.89 4.23 -5.98
C GLY A 675 -39.07 2.88 -5.27
N ASN A 676 -39.11 1.82 -6.08
CA ASN A 676 -39.16 0.42 -5.59
C ASN A 676 -38.40 -0.50 -6.54
N SER A 677 -37.24 -0.08 -6.97
CA SER A 677 -36.43 -0.84 -7.94
C SER A 677 -34.94 -0.79 -7.60
N SER A 678 -34.19 -1.71 -8.16
CA SER A 678 -32.74 -1.74 -8.02
C SER A 678 -32.01 -0.52 -8.65
N THR A 679 -32.74 0.31 -9.42
CA THR A 679 -32.16 1.50 -10.08
C THR A 679 -32.34 2.76 -9.23
N PHE A 680 -31.30 3.62 -9.22
CA PHE A 680 -31.38 4.91 -8.54
C PHE A 680 -32.27 5.91 -9.28
N ILE A 681 -33.10 6.61 -8.54
CA ILE A 681 -33.77 7.85 -8.96
C ILE A 681 -32.80 8.99 -8.68
N SER A 682 -32.52 9.79 -9.70
CA SER A 682 -31.56 10.89 -9.64
C SER A 682 -32.25 12.24 -9.81
N LYS A 683 -31.84 13.22 -8.99
CA LYS A 683 -32.19 14.65 -9.15
C LYS A 683 -30.91 15.46 -9.21
N THR A 684 -30.90 16.49 -10.04
CA THR A 684 -29.71 17.28 -10.30
C THR A 684 -29.91 18.74 -9.92
N VAL A 685 -28.81 19.40 -9.58
CA VAL A 685 -28.70 20.84 -9.44
C VAL A 685 -27.42 21.32 -10.10
N THR A 686 -27.47 22.49 -10.73
CA THR A 686 -26.28 23.08 -11.37
C THR A 686 -25.67 24.13 -10.47
N VAL A 687 -24.43 23.93 -10.08
CA VAL A 687 -23.61 24.94 -9.40
C VAL A 687 -23.00 25.85 -10.46
N PRO A 688 -23.22 27.17 -10.42
CA PRO A 688 -22.66 28.11 -11.39
C PRO A 688 -21.14 28.21 -11.26
N SER A 689 -20.52 28.97 -12.17
CA SER A 689 -19.08 29.22 -12.11
C SER A 689 -18.68 29.76 -10.73
N SER A 690 -17.70 29.11 -10.11
CA SER A 690 -17.16 29.48 -8.81
C SER A 690 -15.65 29.58 -8.91
N THR A 691 -15.06 30.50 -8.17
CA THR A 691 -13.62 30.58 -7.96
C THR A 691 -13.24 29.79 -6.70
N GLY A 692 -12.12 29.08 -6.76
CA GLY A 692 -11.63 28.29 -5.64
C GLY A 692 -12.00 26.80 -5.75
N THR A 693 -11.62 26.06 -4.74
CA THR A 693 -11.86 24.62 -4.61
C THR A 693 -12.77 24.34 -3.43
N ILE A 694 -13.46 23.20 -3.45
CA ILE A 694 -14.29 22.72 -2.35
C ILE A 694 -13.42 22.56 -1.10
N SER A 695 -13.89 23.12 -0.01
CA SER A 695 -13.28 22.97 1.33
C SER A 695 -14.16 22.20 2.30
N ASP A 696 -15.47 22.17 2.03
CA ASP A 696 -16.45 21.45 2.85
C ASP A 696 -17.75 21.23 2.05
N VAL A 697 -18.40 20.10 2.26
CA VAL A 697 -19.71 19.76 1.68
C VAL A 697 -20.59 19.16 2.75
N ASN A 698 -21.79 19.71 2.89
CA ASN A 698 -22.83 19.16 3.75
C ASN A 698 -24.09 18.85 2.93
N VAL A 699 -24.75 17.73 3.20
CA VAL A 699 -25.98 17.34 2.47
C VAL A 699 -27.12 17.19 3.44
N SER A 700 -28.19 17.99 3.23
CA SER A 700 -29.39 17.90 4.04
C SER A 700 -30.47 17.14 3.28
N VAL A 701 -31.11 16.18 3.96
CA VAL A 701 -32.22 15.38 3.40
C VAL A 701 -33.33 15.25 4.41
N ASN A 702 -34.56 15.53 4.00
CA ASN A 702 -35.76 15.17 4.74
C ASN A 702 -36.43 14.02 3.97
N VAL A 703 -36.53 12.86 4.62
CA VAL A 703 -37.05 11.64 4.00
C VAL A 703 -38.02 10.93 4.89
N THR A 704 -39.16 10.54 4.32
CA THR A 704 -40.17 9.67 4.96
C THR A 704 -40.08 8.29 4.31
N HIS A 705 -39.92 7.24 5.10
CA HIS A 705 -39.87 5.88 4.59
C HIS A 705 -40.53 4.88 5.52
N ALA A 706 -41.14 3.85 4.92
CA ALA A 706 -41.83 2.81 5.68
C ALA A 706 -40.85 1.79 6.31
N ARG A 707 -39.65 1.64 5.74
CA ARG A 707 -38.60 0.74 6.23
C ARG A 707 -37.21 1.20 5.78
N PHE A 708 -36.46 1.82 6.66
CA PHE A 708 -35.19 2.45 6.33
C PHE A 708 -34.06 1.46 5.94
N SER A 709 -34.14 0.18 6.36
CA SER A 709 -33.19 -0.86 5.93
C SER A 709 -33.17 -1.12 4.40
N ASP A 710 -34.14 -0.57 3.68
CA ASP A 710 -34.24 -0.78 2.23
C ASP A 710 -33.67 0.40 1.44
N LEU A 711 -33.36 1.51 2.14
CA LEU A 711 -33.02 2.78 1.52
C LEU A 711 -31.49 2.97 1.35
N GLU A 712 -31.11 3.41 0.15
CA GLU A 712 -29.75 3.87 -0.15
C GLU A 712 -29.81 5.28 -0.73
N MET A 713 -28.97 6.19 -0.22
CA MET A 713 -28.84 7.57 -0.70
C MET A 713 -27.37 7.90 -1.00
N GLN A 714 -27.12 8.59 -2.11
CA GLN A 714 -25.79 8.97 -2.54
C GLN A 714 -25.80 10.38 -3.14
N ILE A 715 -24.63 11.03 -3.09
CA ILE A 715 -24.37 12.29 -3.81
C ILE A 715 -23.18 12.11 -4.77
N VAL A 716 -23.29 12.75 -5.94
CA VAL A 716 -22.25 12.66 -6.97
C VAL A 716 -21.85 14.07 -7.37
N SER A 717 -20.55 14.36 -7.36
CA SER A 717 -19.97 15.63 -7.79
C SER A 717 -19.90 15.76 -9.32
N PRO A 718 -19.65 16.95 -9.87
CA PRO A 718 -19.39 17.14 -11.29
C PRO A 718 -18.18 16.36 -11.82
N SER A 719 -17.20 16.07 -10.98
CA SER A 719 -16.01 15.26 -11.31
C SER A 719 -16.31 13.75 -11.38
N GLY A 720 -17.51 13.33 -10.94
CA GLY A 720 -17.92 11.94 -10.92
C GLY A 720 -17.64 11.22 -9.60
N THR A 721 -17.10 11.90 -8.60
CA THR A 721 -16.90 11.32 -7.25
C THR A 721 -18.24 11.00 -6.61
N ILE A 722 -18.37 9.78 -6.07
CA ILE A 722 -19.60 9.27 -5.46
C ILE A 722 -19.38 9.09 -3.97
N VAL A 723 -20.25 9.71 -3.16
CA VAL A 723 -20.28 9.53 -1.71
C VAL A 723 -21.61 8.89 -1.29
N SER A 724 -21.52 7.79 -0.53
CA SER A 724 -22.69 7.16 0.07
C SER A 724 -23.06 7.90 1.35
N LEU A 725 -24.26 8.47 1.38
CA LEU A 725 -24.78 9.21 2.53
C LEU A 725 -25.45 8.27 3.54
N PHE A 726 -26.31 7.37 3.03
CA PHE A 726 -27.10 6.43 3.82
C PHE A 726 -27.11 5.07 3.14
N ASN A 727 -26.85 4.01 3.89
CA ASN A 727 -26.78 2.64 3.36
C ASN A 727 -27.49 1.66 4.30
N LYS A 728 -28.76 1.38 3.99
CA LYS A 728 -29.59 0.33 4.63
C LYS A 728 -29.55 0.32 6.16
N SER A 729 -29.53 1.49 6.76
CA SER A 729 -29.45 1.66 8.21
C SER A 729 -30.84 1.69 8.84
N CYS A 730 -30.94 1.75 10.18
CA CYS A 730 -32.19 1.89 10.95
C CYS A 730 -33.19 0.72 10.89
N GLY A 731 -32.81 -0.44 10.35
CA GLY A 731 -33.64 -1.64 10.39
C GLY A 731 -35.05 -1.41 9.83
N THR A 732 -36.06 -1.94 10.51
CA THR A 732 -37.45 -1.88 10.09
C THR A 732 -38.19 -0.60 10.58
N THR A 733 -37.48 0.40 11.04
CA THR A 733 -38.08 1.65 11.50
C THR A 733 -38.85 2.33 10.37
N SER A 734 -40.05 2.78 10.66
CA SER A 734 -40.93 3.60 9.80
C SER A 734 -41.06 4.98 10.40
N SER A 735 -40.60 6.02 9.73
CA SER A 735 -40.64 7.39 10.24
C SER A 735 -40.32 8.45 9.18
N THR A 736 -40.25 9.70 9.62
CA THR A 736 -39.63 10.79 8.86
C THR A 736 -38.34 11.18 9.56
N LEU A 737 -37.22 11.13 8.84
CA LEU A 737 -35.92 11.57 9.32
C LEU A 737 -35.50 12.88 8.63
N ALA A 738 -35.07 13.86 9.42
CA ALA A 738 -34.47 15.10 8.95
C ALA A 738 -32.96 15.02 9.28
N LEU A 739 -32.13 14.80 8.25
CA LEU A 739 -30.72 14.52 8.38
C LEU A 739 -29.89 15.60 7.69
N GLN A 740 -28.85 16.07 8.35
CA GLN A 740 -27.75 16.77 7.73
C GLN A 740 -26.53 15.83 7.81
N PHE A 741 -26.06 15.36 6.69
CA PHE A 741 -24.82 14.58 6.60
C PHE A 741 -23.64 15.53 6.62
N ASP A 742 -22.74 15.32 7.58
CA ASP A 742 -21.56 16.12 7.85
C ASP A 742 -20.49 15.21 8.47
N ASP A 743 -19.25 15.27 7.99
CA ASP A 743 -18.16 14.42 8.51
C ASP A 743 -17.87 14.67 10.00
N SER A 744 -18.24 15.84 10.53
CA SER A 744 -18.13 16.19 11.95
C SER A 744 -19.35 15.78 12.78
N GLY A 745 -20.35 15.15 12.18
CA GLY A 745 -21.60 14.75 12.81
C GLY A 745 -21.44 13.66 13.88
N THR A 746 -22.56 13.20 14.38
CA THR A 746 -22.62 12.10 15.35
C THR A 746 -23.21 10.84 14.71
N ALA A 747 -23.16 9.72 15.42
CA ALA A 747 -23.82 8.49 14.97
C ALA A 747 -25.33 8.70 14.80
N LEU A 748 -25.91 8.12 13.76
CA LEU A 748 -27.32 8.21 13.43
C LEU A 748 -28.20 7.63 14.55
N ASN A 749 -29.16 8.43 15.05
CA ASN A 749 -30.21 7.95 15.93
C ASN A 749 -31.52 7.73 15.15
N CYS A 750 -31.83 6.47 14.89
CA CYS A 750 -32.99 6.06 14.08
C CYS A 750 -34.37 6.43 14.68
N ASN A 751 -34.43 6.77 15.96
CA ASN A 751 -35.66 7.11 16.68
C ASN A 751 -35.81 8.62 16.94
N ALA A 752 -34.89 9.45 16.46
CA ALA A 752 -34.98 10.89 16.66
C ALA A 752 -36.08 11.49 15.78
N THR A 753 -36.87 12.38 16.38
CA THR A 753 -37.91 13.18 15.72
C THR A 753 -37.43 14.59 15.34
N ALA A 754 -36.32 15.01 15.92
CA ALA A 754 -35.67 16.28 15.60
C ALA A 754 -34.64 16.10 14.48
N SER A 755 -34.26 17.20 13.83
CA SER A 755 -33.17 17.22 12.86
C SER A 755 -31.86 16.80 13.52
N GLN A 756 -31.05 16.00 12.83
CA GLN A 756 -29.79 15.48 13.29
C GLN A 756 -28.66 15.88 12.35
N ILE A 757 -27.46 16.13 12.88
CA ILE A 757 -26.22 16.22 12.15
C ILE A 757 -25.50 14.87 12.33
N VAL A 758 -25.36 14.11 11.25
CA VAL A 758 -24.91 12.71 11.28
C VAL A 758 -23.74 12.46 10.35
N ILE A 759 -22.87 11.55 10.77
CA ILE A 759 -21.77 11.08 9.91
C ILE A 759 -22.38 10.29 8.73
N PRO A 760 -22.01 10.61 7.48
CA PRO A 760 -22.43 9.82 6.32
C PRO A 760 -21.79 8.44 6.29
N ALA A 761 -22.34 7.52 5.48
CA ALA A 761 -21.78 6.17 5.31
C ALA A 761 -20.38 6.17 4.64
N SER A 762 -20.10 7.21 3.84
CA SER A 762 -18.75 7.49 3.30
C SER A 762 -18.46 8.97 3.49
N ALA A 763 -17.19 9.33 3.74
CA ALA A 763 -16.81 10.70 4.07
C ALA A 763 -17.08 11.69 2.92
N LEU A 764 -17.70 12.83 3.23
CA LEU A 764 -17.93 13.93 2.29
C LEU A 764 -16.65 14.69 1.94
N SER A 765 -15.64 14.60 2.80
CA SER A 765 -14.28 15.12 2.53
C SER A 765 -13.63 14.54 1.28
N ALA A 766 -14.19 13.48 0.69
CA ALA A 766 -13.80 12.98 -0.63
C ALA A 766 -13.93 14.02 -1.74
N PHE A 767 -14.78 15.05 -1.57
CA PHE A 767 -14.94 16.16 -2.52
C PHE A 767 -13.93 17.29 -2.32
N ASN A 768 -13.18 17.32 -1.23
CA ASN A 768 -12.26 18.40 -0.91
C ASN A 768 -11.19 18.56 -1.99
N GLY A 769 -10.97 19.83 -2.42
CA GLY A 769 -10.04 20.15 -3.48
C GLY A 769 -10.63 20.09 -4.91
N GLU A 770 -11.82 19.51 -5.11
CA GLU A 770 -12.50 19.49 -6.42
C GLU A 770 -13.02 20.89 -6.82
N ASN A 771 -13.25 21.07 -8.11
CA ASN A 771 -13.96 22.24 -8.62
C ASN A 771 -15.47 22.04 -8.42
N PRO A 772 -16.17 22.92 -7.67
CA PRO A 772 -17.59 22.74 -7.39
C PRO A 772 -18.50 22.99 -8.60
N GLN A 773 -18.00 23.67 -9.63
CA GLN A 773 -18.79 24.09 -10.81
C GLN A 773 -19.28 22.86 -11.61
N GLY A 774 -20.58 22.85 -11.92
CA GLY A 774 -21.17 21.84 -12.77
C GLY A 774 -22.41 21.19 -12.18
N VAL A 775 -22.74 20.00 -12.66
CA VAL A 775 -23.97 19.29 -12.25
C VAL A 775 -23.67 18.37 -11.08
N TRP A 776 -24.30 18.66 -9.94
CA TRP A 776 -24.36 17.77 -8.79
C TRP A 776 -25.60 16.89 -8.87
N THR A 777 -25.47 15.63 -8.49
CA THR A 777 -26.56 14.66 -8.56
C THR A 777 -26.80 14.02 -7.20
N PHE A 778 -27.98 14.23 -6.64
CA PHE A 778 -28.49 13.45 -5.50
C PHE A 778 -29.26 12.25 -6.05
N ARG A 779 -28.99 11.07 -5.53
CA ARG A 779 -29.65 9.86 -5.97
C ARG A 779 -30.11 8.96 -4.82
N VAL A 780 -31.28 8.36 -4.97
CA VAL A 780 -31.90 7.50 -3.97
C VAL A 780 -32.48 6.27 -4.63
N ARG A 781 -32.43 5.14 -3.95
CA ARG A 781 -33.19 3.94 -4.31
C ARG A 781 -33.75 3.24 -3.09
N ASP A 782 -34.92 2.63 -3.26
CA ASP A 782 -35.44 1.61 -2.37
C ASP A 782 -35.08 0.24 -3.00
N ALA A 783 -34.20 -0.51 -2.34
CA ALA A 783 -33.64 -1.75 -2.85
C ALA A 783 -34.59 -2.94 -2.72
N VAL A 784 -35.74 -2.78 -2.05
CA VAL A 784 -36.71 -3.86 -1.77
C VAL A 784 -38.11 -3.45 -2.22
N LEU A 785 -38.79 -4.33 -2.93
CA LEU A 785 -40.16 -4.08 -3.41
C LEU A 785 -41.18 -3.99 -2.26
N GLY A 786 -42.06 -3.01 -2.33
CA GLY A 786 -43.33 -2.99 -1.57
C GLY A 786 -43.42 -1.98 -0.44
N MET A 787 -42.31 -1.32 -0.02
CA MET A 787 -42.31 -0.32 1.03
C MET A 787 -41.83 1.01 0.47
N LEU A 788 -42.75 1.90 0.11
CA LEU A 788 -42.42 3.18 -0.52
C LEU A 788 -42.11 4.28 0.50
N GLY A 789 -41.24 5.19 0.10
CA GLY A 789 -40.91 6.41 0.80
C GLY A 789 -40.97 7.65 -0.09
N THR A 790 -40.73 8.82 0.50
CA THR A 790 -40.74 10.12 -0.19
C THR A 790 -39.53 10.92 0.26
N ILE A 791 -38.76 11.43 -0.69
CA ILE A 791 -37.79 12.51 -0.44
C ILE A 791 -38.59 13.82 -0.37
N ASN A 792 -38.81 14.33 0.82
CA ASN A 792 -39.55 15.58 1.05
C ASN A 792 -38.75 16.78 0.58
N SER A 793 -37.45 16.80 0.90
CA SER A 793 -36.51 17.80 0.41
C SER A 793 -35.08 17.24 0.46
N ALA A 794 -34.22 17.75 -0.42
CA ALA A 794 -32.79 17.50 -0.39
C ALA A 794 -32.05 18.77 -0.84
N SER A 795 -30.86 19.02 -0.24
CA SER A 795 -29.99 20.13 -0.64
C SER A 795 -28.54 19.77 -0.36
N VAL A 796 -27.65 20.41 -1.11
CA VAL A 796 -26.21 20.38 -0.87
C VAL A 796 -25.72 21.78 -0.52
N ASN A 797 -25.00 21.91 0.59
CA ASN A 797 -24.27 23.11 0.97
C ASN A 797 -22.80 22.90 0.62
N ILE A 798 -22.23 23.79 -0.17
CA ILE A 798 -20.85 23.70 -0.68
C ILE A 798 -20.10 24.93 -0.22
N CYS A 799 -19.02 24.74 0.50
CA CYS A 799 -18.10 25.78 0.92
C CYS A 799 -16.86 25.76 0.03
N ASN A 800 -16.53 26.90 -0.57
CA ASN A 800 -15.37 27.09 -1.43
C ASN A 800 -14.34 27.95 -0.75
N LYS A 801 -13.08 27.53 -0.82
CA LYS A 801 -11.95 28.29 -0.33
C LYS A 801 -11.19 28.93 -1.49
N THR A 802 -10.99 30.26 -1.39
CA THR A 802 -10.20 31.02 -2.36
C THR A 802 -8.95 31.56 -1.72
N TYR A 803 -7.85 31.50 -2.48
CA TYR A 803 -6.54 31.98 -2.06
C TYR A 803 -6.12 33.12 -2.97
N THR A 804 -5.94 34.29 -2.41
CA THR A 804 -5.36 35.45 -3.14
C THR A 804 -3.94 35.59 -2.65
N LEU A 805 -2.97 35.50 -3.57
CA LEU A 805 -1.56 35.67 -3.21
C LEU A 805 -1.42 37.03 -2.54
N ASP A 806 -0.96 37.02 -1.31
CA ASP A 806 -0.60 38.22 -0.61
C ASP A 806 0.64 38.80 -1.28
N THR A 807 0.41 39.86 -2.05
CA THR A 807 1.50 40.57 -2.71
C THR A 807 2.32 41.36 -1.70
N GLY A 808 2.20 41.04 -0.44
CA GLY A 808 2.80 41.68 0.73
C GLY A 808 2.81 43.19 0.55
N ASP A 809 2.17 43.97 1.40
CA ASP A 809 2.41 45.41 1.41
C ASP A 809 3.93 45.60 1.48
N PHE A 810 4.50 45.90 0.29
CA PHE A 810 5.90 46.34 0.24
C PHE A 810 5.98 47.48 1.23
N GLN A 811 6.60 47.27 2.39
CA GLN A 811 6.74 48.36 3.35
C GLN A 811 7.32 49.53 2.58
N ASN A 812 6.47 50.53 2.33
CA ASN A 812 6.82 51.66 1.55
C ASN A 812 8.04 52.35 2.15
N VAL A 813 9.10 52.43 1.38
CA VAL A 813 10.13 53.42 1.63
C VAL A 813 9.49 54.75 1.32
N ASP A 814 9.08 55.50 2.37
CA ASP A 814 8.58 56.86 2.14
C ASP A 814 9.77 57.70 1.74
N PHE A 815 9.82 58.08 0.45
CA PHE A 815 10.90 58.94 -0.07
C PHE A 815 10.37 60.17 -0.74
N ALA A 816 11.08 61.28 -0.57
CA ALA A 816 10.85 62.50 -1.28
C ALA A 816 11.57 62.44 -2.65
N LEU A 817 10.86 62.89 -3.69
CA LEU A 817 11.38 62.99 -5.02
C LEU A 817 11.01 64.38 -5.58
N TYR A 818 12.02 65.19 -5.90
CA TYR A 818 11.83 66.55 -6.37
C TYR A 818 12.96 67.01 -7.29
N PRO A 819 12.64 67.93 -8.25
CA PRO A 819 11.32 68.37 -8.63
C PRO A 819 10.57 67.34 -9.45
N ASN A 820 9.23 67.38 -9.38
CA ASN A 820 8.37 66.58 -10.23
C ASN A 820 7.14 67.44 -10.62
N PRO A 821 6.95 67.91 -11.86
CA PRO A 821 7.71 67.60 -13.09
C PRO A 821 9.16 68.12 -13.09
N ASN A 822 10.00 67.50 -13.92
CA ASN A 822 11.42 67.86 -14.08
C ASN A 822 11.86 67.85 -15.57
N LYS A 823 13.14 68.16 -15.85
CA LYS A 823 13.77 68.11 -17.18
C LYS A 823 14.73 66.90 -17.33
N GLY A 824 14.40 65.76 -16.73
CA GLY A 824 15.27 64.60 -16.67
C GLY A 824 16.24 64.58 -15.49
N ASN A 825 16.16 65.61 -14.57
CA ASN A 825 16.99 65.70 -13.38
C ASN A 825 16.13 65.83 -12.13
N PHE A 826 16.32 65.00 -11.14
CA PHE A 826 15.56 65.00 -9.90
C PHE A 826 16.40 64.41 -8.75
N THR A 827 16.08 64.77 -7.54
CA THR A 827 16.73 64.27 -6.30
C THR A 827 15.81 63.28 -5.62
N ILE A 828 16.38 62.18 -5.14
CA ILE A 828 15.72 61.18 -4.30
C ILE A 828 16.29 61.35 -2.90
N GLN A 829 15.40 61.33 -1.88
CA GLN A 829 15.82 61.55 -0.50
C GLN A 829 14.92 60.76 0.45
N PHE A 830 15.52 59.94 1.36
CA PHE A 830 14.79 59.19 2.40
C PHE A 830 15.70 58.74 3.55
N GLN A 831 15.08 58.47 4.70
CA GLN A 831 15.77 57.85 5.84
C GLN A 831 15.82 56.33 5.66
N ARG A 832 16.93 55.70 5.96
CA ARG A 832 17.17 54.26 5.88
C ARG A 832 17.18 53.61 7.22
N ASP A 833 16.64 52.40 7.25
CA ASP A 833 16.71 51.47 8.38
C ASP A 833 17.59 50.26 8.03
N SER A 834 18.05 50.11 6.78
CA SER A 834 18.79 48.99 6.23
C SER A 834 20.24 49.34 5.96
N VAL A 835 21.14 48.36 6.11
CA VAL A 835 22.56 48.43 5.70
C VAL A 835 22.84 47.77 4.35
N LYS A 836 21.79 47.24 3.69
CA LYS A 836 21.88 46.58 2.36
C LYS A 836 22.02 47.64 1.25
N ASP A 837 22.45 47.23 0.06
CA ASP A 837 22.56 48.12 -1.08
C ASP A 837 21.20 48.67 -1.52
N ILE A 838 21.18 49.94 -1.94
CA ILE A 838 20.02 50.56 -2.54
C ILE A 838 20.10 50.41 -4.05
N LYS A 839 19.05 49.86 -4.65
CA LYS A 839 18.94 49.82 -6.09
C LYS A 839 17.88 50.84 -6.56
N VAL A 840 18.27 51.72 -7.46
CA VAL A 840 17.39 52.72 -8.09
C VAL A 840 17.37 52.48 -9.58
N TYR A 841 16.18 52.25 -10.12
CA TYR A 841 15.98 52.12 -11.54
C TYR A 841 14.75 52.88 -12.00
N VAL A 842 14.84 53.42 -13.26
CA VAL A 842 13.78 54.19 -13.88
C VAL A 842 13.43 53.51 -15.19
N HIS A 843 12.12 53.35 -15.43
CA HIS A 843 11.61 52.80 -16.70
C HIS A 843 10.49 53.65 -17.28
N ASP A 844 10.28 53.56 -18.60
CA ASP A 844 9.17 54.20 -19.28
C ASP A 844 7.85 53.41 -19.08
N ILE A 845 6.77 53.88 -19.67
CA ILE A 845 5.43 53.24 -19.59
C ILE A 845 5.37 51.87 -20.26
N LEU A 846 6.35 51.50 -21.08
CA LEU A 846 6.46 50.19 -21.75
C LEU A 846 7.38 49.23 -20.98
N GLY A 847 7.94 49.66 -19.85
CA GLY A 847 8.84 48.85 -19.04
C GLY A 847 10.32 48.88 -19.46
N LYS A 848 10.69 49.73 -20.44
CA LYS A 848 12.09 49.88 -20.88
C LYS A 848 12.88 50.67 -19.84
N TYR A 849 13.99 50.09 -19.36
CA TYR A 849 14.88 50.77 -18.41
C TYR A 849 15.63 51.92 -19.10
N VAL A 850 15.58 53.10 -18.48
CA VAL A 850 16.34 54.31 -18.86
C VAL A 850 17.41 54.67 -17.84
N TYR A 851 17.36 54.08 -16.65
CA TYR A 851 18.35 54.23 -15.61
C TYR A 851 18.34 52.97 -14.72
N ASP A 852 19.51 52.49 -14.35
CA ASP A 852 19.69 51.40 -13.38
C ASP A 852 21.02 51.61 -12.64
N LYS A 853 20.96 51.83 -11.32
CA LYS A 853 22.14 52.02 -10.48
C LYS A 853 21.95 51.46 -9.07
N THR A 854 23.02 50.90 -8.54
CA THR A 854 23.10 50.43 -7.14
C THR A 854 23.98 51.39 -6.37
N PHE A 855 23.56 51.78 -5.17
CA PHE A 855 24.25 52.68 -4.25
C PHE A 855 24.50 51.98 -2.91
N GLN A 856 25.64 52.29 -2.32
CA GLN A 856 26.01 51.83 -0.96
C GLN A 856 25.91 53.00 0.01
N GLY A 857 25.66 52.73 1.26
CA GLY A 857 25.63 53.73 2.35
C GLY A 857 24.72 53.29 3.50
N SER A 858 24.77 54.06 4.58
CA SER A 858 23.92 53.89 5.75
C SER A 858 23.37 55.25 6.23
N GLY A 859 22.23 55.26 6.88
CA GLY A 859 21.63 56.48 7.39
C GLY A 859 20.73 57.20 6.38
N TYR A 860 20.90 58.50 6.24
CA TYR A 860 20.07 59.33 5.37
C TYR A 860 20.58 59.30 3.94
N PHE A 861 19.72 58.83 2.99
CA PHE A 861 20.06 58.71 1.58
C PHE A 861 19.61 59.93 0.81
N ILE A 862 20.54 60.61 0.12
CA ILE A 862 20.26 61.70 -0.82
C ILE A 862 21.03 61.41 -2.10
N GLN A 863 20.35 61.38 -3.24
CA GLN A 863 21.01 61.13 -4.53
C GLN A 863 20.34 61.89 -5.66
N ASP A 864 21.16 62.65 -6.39
CA ASP A 864 20.74 63.30 -7.61
C ASP A 864 20.79 62.31 -8.79
N ILE A 865 19.65 62.15 -9.50
CA ILE A 865 19.50 61.31 -10.65
C ILE A 865 19.43 62.16 -11.89
N GLN A 866 20.18 61.77 -12.92
CA GLN A 866 20.17 62.40 -14.24
C GLN A 866 19.77 61.36 -15.29
N LEU A 867 18.79 61.70 -16.11
CA LEU A 867 18.30 60.89 -17.21
C LEU A 867 18.64 61.60 -18.56
N PRO A 868 19.89 61.47 -19.02
CA PRO A 868 20.29 62.20 -20.24
C PRO A 868 19.57 61.65 -21.48
N GLY A 869 18.99 62.57 -22.27
CA GLY A 869 18.41 62.27 -23.58
C GLY A 869 17.09 61.49 -23.51
N VAL A 870 16.41 61.44 -22.38
CA VAL A 870 15.07 60.83 -22.32
C VAL A 870 14.02 61.79 -22.92
N PRO A 871 13.06 61.27 -23.71
CA PRO A 871 11.93 62.08 -24.24
C PRO A 871 11.04 62.63 -23.12
N ALA A 872 10.36 63.73 -23.38
CA ALA A 872 9.29 64.19 -22.50
C ALA A 872 8.20 63.10 -22.37
N GLY A 873 7.80 62.79 -21.12
CA GLY A 873 6.84 61.73 -20.87
C GLY A 873 6.73 61.31 -19.41
N VAL A 874 6.00 60.26 -19.17
CA VAL A 874 5.81 59.64 -17.84
C VAL A 874 6.80 58.49 -17.66
N TYR A 875 7.49 58.49 -16.55
CA TYR A 875 8.43 57.45 -16.14
C TYR A 875 8.12 56.98 -14.70
N PHE A 876 8.57 55.78 -14.36
CA PHE A 876 8.43 55.23 -13.02
C PHE A 876 9.80 55.02 -12.41
N VAL A 877 9.98 55.62 -11.25
CA VAL A 877 11.19 55.46 -10.41
C VAL A 877 10.91 54.37 -9.38
N THR A 878 11.67 53.31 -9.40
CA THR A 878 11.62 52.25 -8.44
C THR A 878 12.87 52.29 -7.55
N ILE A 879 12.67 52.29 -6.26
CA ILE A 879 13.71 52.15 -5.24
C ILE A 879 13.54 50.85 -4.53
N THR A 880 14.64 50.13 -4.37
CA THR A 880 14.71 48.92 -3.52
C THR A 880 15.77 49.12 -2.45
N ASP A 881 15.41 48.99 -1.18
CA ASP A 881 16.30 49.04 -0.01
C ASP A 881 16.11 47.77 0.82
N GLY A 882 16.99 46.80 0.60
CA GLY A 882 16.80 45.46 1.14
C GLY A 882 15.58 44.75 0.56
N GLU A 883 14.58 44.48 1.36
CA GLU A 883 13.32 43.87 0.95
C GLU A 883 12.21 44.89 0.72
N LYS A 884 12.44 46.16 1.03
CA LYS A 884 11.49 47.23 0.85
C LYS A 884 11.60 47.72 -0.61
N ARG A 885 10.48 47.93 -1.29
CA ARG A 885 10.40 48.44 -2.64
C ARG A 885 9.28 49.44 -2.77
N THR A 886 9.60 50.61 -3.36
CA THR A 886 8.58 51.62 -3.65
C THR A 886 8.72 52.12 -5.10
N VAL A 887 7.59 52.43 -5.74
CA VAL A 887 7.53 52.98 -7.11
C VAL A 887 6.84 54.32 -7.06
N ARG A 888 7.43 55.35 -7.66
CA ARG A 888 6.82 56.69 -7.84
C ARG A 888 6.87 57.13 -9.31
N LYS A 889 5.79 57.79 -9.73
CA LYS A 889 5.67 58.37 -11.04
C LYS A 889 6.41 59.71 -11.09
N ILE A 890 7.20 59.93 -12.13
CA ILE A 890 7.77 61.24 -12.48
C ILE A 890 7.28 61.69 -13.88
N ILE A 891 7.25 62.97 -14.09
CA ILE A 891 6.94 63.63 -15.36
C ILE A 891 8.18 64.35 -15.82
N VAL A 892 8.68 64.01 -17.01
CA VAL A 892 9.79 64.70 -17.68
C VAL A 892 9.18 65.59 -18.76
N ASN A 893 9.55 66.89 -18.68
CA ASN A 893 9.06 67.96 -19.61
C ASN A 893 10.07 68.28 -20.74
#